data_4e1c216b3e8925d36c0d8d33ff354527
#
_entry.id   4e1c216b3e8925d36c0d8d33ff354527
#
_cell.length_a   1.000
_cell.length_b   1.000
_cell.length_c   1.000
_cell.angle_alpha   90.00
_cell.angle_beta   90.00
_cell.angle_gamma   90.00
#
_symmetry.space_group_name_H-M   'P 1'
#
loop_
_entity.id
_entity.type
_entity.pdbx_description
1 polymer ?
#
loop_
_entity_poly.entity_id
_entity_poly.type
_entity_poly.pdbx_seq_one_letter_code
_entity_poly.pdbx_strand_id
1 'polypeptide(L)'
;MIGFRDVTKSLKLDEDINDIGKIFMVTDTIKIEEIVVDAHHELQPKSFSSNIYITGGQYHSNLKSSLALTLEEETGLSIRSMGQGTTQPVLRGYSGDRFLLTEDGITAGDLSNTSIDHTVSMDMASYNKVRVIRGPEALLYGSNTIGGVINVSRQIDSETRFKKTSLQGILGTESSNSSLFGNVVCYLPLNYKHQLRFSLLSRNTGDQISPIGPLANTALSNLEATGSYSYFGKDYRSTFSYGQLAMNYGIPGSPEGHISGVDIDMNKNTQKFNVHKDISFMGFQTLDIDQRFISYGHTESEKGSSDPSVILDQQIFSLQNTLKGPKLHVGSLFQYRNFQAGGFYWTPDTKELKIAVFGLLEREINEFNLQISSRTEFLSVIPDVSSIYVSNLDSNQVVQRDFSIFSAGIGVFRNWKNWEFSFGTMLTGQAPGIEDLYSDGPHLGTYAYEIGQPTLDLEKTISLEASLEHHTDKSEIRLTGYQNFSPNYHISSKMGECEEEFVDGEGHPCAGADFIEWGSGSSGWLYKYQMQGLRVSVYGLESELKYKLTNSINLYGSISSVRGKNLSDNTHLAYMPPDKFLFSTELDLNPITATLTLKKVSPQERLGEFETRTDGYFLTDVSGTYIINSSNIIHKIIFRIDNIFDQEYYNHLSRMKLIMPEKGRSIGIQYRLVF
;
A
#
# COMPACT_ATOMS: atom_id res chain seq x y z
N MET A 1 -27.92 17.19 -16.81
CA MET A 1 -28.95 17.39 -15.76
C MET A 1 -29.01 16.10 -14.96
N ILE A 2 -28.84 16.16 -13.65
CA ILE A 2 -28.81 14.96 -12.80
C ILE A 2 -30.13 14.20 -12.91
N GLY A 3 -30.08 12.87 -13.16
CA GLY A 3 -31.27 12.01 -13.32
C GLY A 3 -31.82 11.86 -14.72
N PHE A 4 -31.08 12.32 -15.73
CA PHE A 4 -31.46 12.19 -17.13
C PHE A 4 -30.23 11.79 -17.97
N ARG A 5 -30.46 11.03 -19.05
CA ARG A 5 -29.43 10.72 -20.04
C ARG A 5 -28.93 11.99 -20.72
N ASP A 6 -27.63 12.03 -21.00
CA ASP A 6 -27.07 13.11 -21.76
C ASP A 6 -27.67 13.14 -23.17
N VAL A 7 -28.13 14.33 -23.57
CA VAL A 7 -28.60 14.58 -24.93
C VAL A 7 -27.67 15.56 -25.60
N THR A 8 -26.97 15.11 -26.61
CA THR A 8 -26.11 15.95 -27.44
C THR A 8 -26.87 16.28 -28.72
N LYS A 9 -27.02 17.56 -29.04
CA LYS A 9 -27.63 18.05 -30.28
C LYS A 9 -26.66 19.02 -30.96
N SER A 10 -26.18 18.62 -32.14
CA SER A 10 -25.37 19.50 -32.96
C SER A 10 -26.28 20.53 -33.68
N LEU A 11 -25.95 21.79 -33.52
CA LEU A 11 -26.69 22.91 -34.14
C LEU A 11 -25.76 23.65 -35.08
N LYS A 12 -26.28 24.02 -36.25
CA LYS A 12 -25.64 24.96 -37.14
C LYS A 12 -26.24 26.32 -36.88
N LEU A 13 -25.47 27.28 -36.42
CA LEU A 13 -25.95 28.62 -36.09
C LEU A 13 -25.89 29.45 -37.38
N ASP A 14 -27.03 29.74 -37.95
CA ASP A 14 -27.13 30.51 -39.20
C ASP A 14 -27.74 31.91 -38.99
N GLU A 15 -28.27 32.24 -37.76
CA GLU A 15 -28.95 33.48 -37.42
C GLU A 15 -28.62 33.98 -36.00
N ASP A 16 -28.88 35.23 -35.70
CA ASP A 16 -28.63 35.86 -34.38
C ASP A 16 -29.50 35.23 -33.25
N ILE A 17 -30.61 34.60 -33.60
CA ILE A 17 -31.51 33.90 -32.67
C ILE A 17 -31.83 32.52 -33.25
N ASN A 18 -31.38 31.47 -32.59
CA ASN A 18 -31.70 30.09 -32.95
C ASN A 18 -32.62 29.46 -31.91
N ASP A 19 -33.88 29.19 -32.29
CA ASP A 19 -34.76 28.42 -31.45
C ASP A 19 -34.41 26.91 -31.54
N ILE A 20 -33.92 26.35 -30.47
CA ILE A 20 -33.52 24.94 -30.39
C ILE A 20 -34.74 24.00 -30.13
N GLY A 21 -35.93 24.57 -29.94
CA GLY A 21 -37.14 23.83 -29.67
C GLY A 21 -37.14 23.12 -28.30
N LYS A 22 -38.09 22.19 -28.11
CA LYS A 22 -38.17 21.39 -26.90
C LYS A 22 -37.16 20.24 -26.95
N ILE A 23 -36.30 20.13 -25.93
CA ILE A 23 -35.44 18.97 -25.72
C ILE A 23 -36.12 18.05 -24.72
N PHE A 24 -36.56 16.89 -25.17
CA PHE A 24 -37.07 15.84 -24.30
C PHE A 24 -35.92 15.04 -23.74
N MET A 25 -35.77 15.02 -22.43
CA MET A 25 -34.79 14.22 -21.73
C MET A 25 -35.41 12.93 -21.22
N VAL A 26 -34.77 11.82 -21.43
CA VAL A 26 -35.17 10.52 -20.91
C VAL A 26 -34.60 10.38 -19.50
N THR A 27 -35.46 10.08 -18.53
CA THR A 27 -34.97 9.78 -17.17
C THR A 27 -34.04 8.58 -17.23
N ASP A 28 -32.90 8.76 -16.67
CA ASP A 28 -31.97 7.67 -16.42
C ASP A 28 -31.98 7.35 -14.93
N THR A 29 -31.97 6.07 -14.58
CA THR A 29 -31.71 5.68 -13.21
C THR A 29 -30.28 6.11 -12.93
N ILE A 30 -30.13 7.10 -12.04
CA ILE A 30 -28.83 7.56 -11.62
C ILE A 30 -28.13 6.33 -11.04
N LYS A 31 -27.16 5.78 -11.77
CA LYS A 31 -26.05 5.10 -11.11
C LYS A 31 -25.36 6.24 -10.36
N ILE A 32 -25.69 6.41 -9.09
CA ILE A 32 -24.85 7.20 -8.20
C ILE A 32 -23.67 6.28 -7.90
N GLU A 33 -22.77 6.12 -8.87
CA GLU A 33 -21.38 5.99 -8.55
C GLU A 33 -21.12 7.21 -7.69
N GLU A 34 -20.55 6.99 -6.52
CA GLU A 34 -20.11 8.07 -5.64
C GLU A 34 -19.34 9.03 -6.54
N ILE A 35 -19.98 10.17 -6.90
CA ILE A 35 -19.35 11.16 -7.77
C ILE A 35 -18.28 11.77 -6.88
N VAL A 36 -17.10 11.21 -6.90
CA VAL A 36 -15.88 11.91 -6.50
C VAL A 36 -15.67 12.93 -7.62
N VAL A 37 -16.25 14.11 -7.47
CA VAL A 37 -15.93 15.25 -8.33
C VAL A 37 -14.53 15.67 -7.91
N ASP A 38 -13.54 15.08 -8.54
CA ASP A 38 -12.16 15.56 -8.48
C ASP A 38 -12.12 16.84 -9.34
N ALA A 39 -12.37 17.97 -8.70
CA ALA A 39 -12.38 19.29 -9.37
C ALA A 39 -10.98 19.68 -9.92
N HIS A 40 -9.93 18.91 -9.57
CA HIS A 40 -8.56 19.14 -9.99
C HIS A 40 -8.07 18.16 -11.06
N HIS A 41 -8.95 17.44 -11.74
CA HIS A 41 -8.57 16.49 -12.80
C HIS A 41 -7.69 17.13 -13.89
N GLU A 42 -7.85 18.42 -14.13
CA GLU A 42 -7.05 19.16 -15.13
C GLU A 42 -5.58 19.40 -14.74
N LEU A 43 -5.25 19.29 -13.44
CA LEU A 43 -3.88 19.48 -12.92
C LEU A 43 -3.21 18.18 -12.49
N GLN A 44 -3.83 17.04 -12.74
CA GLN A 44 -3.19 15.73 -12.49
C GLN A 44 -2.24 15.42 -13.64
N PRO A 45 -1.01 14.95 -13.34
CA PRO A 45 -0.10 14.48 -14.36
C PRO A 45 -0.71 13.35 -15.20
N LYS A 46 -0.32 13.26 -16.46
CA LYS A 46 -0.69 12.10 -17.29
C LYS A 46 -0.10 10.84 -16.69
N SER A 47 -0.95 9.86 -16.40
CA SER A 47 -0.56 8.63 -15.73
C SER A 47 -0.18 7.53 -16.72
N PHE A 48 0.74 6.65 -16.32
CA PHE A 48 0.99 5.41 -17.03
C PHE A 48 -0.25 4.52 -16.99
N SER A 49 -0.51 3.79 -18.06
CA SER A 49 -1.63 2.85 -18.13
C SER A 49 -1.51 1.71 -17.10
N SER A 50 -0.29 1.41 -16.64
CA SER A 50 -0.05 0.46 -15.54
C SER A 50 -0.43 0.98 -14.16
N ASN A 51 -0.78 2.27 -14.00
CA ASN A 51 -1.25 2.81 -12.73
C ASN A 51 -2.63 2.26 -12.39
N ILE A 52 -2.87 2.06 -11.07
CA ILE A 52 -4.13 1.51 -10.57
C ILE A 52 -4.87 2.59 -9.78
N TYR A 53 -6.16 2.70 -10.02
CA TYR A 53 -7.06 3.61 -9.31
C TYR A 53 -8.24 2.81 -8.76
N ILE A 54 -8.36 2.74 -7.45
CA ILE A 54 -9.48 2.08 -6.77
C ILE A 54 -10.24 3.11 -5.97
N THR A 55 -11.45 3.42 -6.37
CA THR A 55 -12.31 4.40 -5.70
C THR A 55 -13.77 3.96 -5.74
N GLY A 56 -14.63 4.63 -4.97
CA GLY A 56 -16.09 4.49 -5.05
C GLY A 56 -16.58 3.06 -4.91
N GLY A 57 -17.39 2.63 -5.86
CA GLY A 57 -18.02 1.30 -5.84
C GLY A 57 -17.02 0.15 -5.82
N GLN A 58 -15.96 0.22 -6.62
CA GLN A 58 -14.89 -0.78 -6.69
C GLN A 58 -14.15 -0.90 -5.36
N TYR A 59 -13.78 0.25 -4.75
CA TYR A 59 -13.12 0.28 -3.44
C TYR A 59 -13.98 -0.45 -2.40
N HIS A 60 -15.28 -0.16 -2.37
CA HIS A 60 -16.18 -0.72 -1.37
C HIS A 60 -16.45 -2.21 -1.54
N SER A 61 -16.49 -2.68 -2.78
CA SER A 61 -16.70 -4.11 -3.06
C SER A 61 -15.45 -4.94 -2.73
N ASN A 62 -14.26 -4.35 -2.89
CA ASN A 62 -12.97 -5.00 -2.61
C ASN A 62 -12.45 -4.76 -1.19
N LEU A 63 -13.20 -4.00 -0.36
CA LEU A 63 -12.76 -3.67 0.99
C LEU A 63 -12.57 -4.94 1.83
N LYS A 64 -11.34 -5.13 2.31
CA LYS A 64 -10.91 -6.16 3.26
C LYS A 64 -10.27 -5.52 4.50
N SER A 65 -9.80 -6.32 5.45
CA SER A 65 -9.27 -5.82 6.72
C SER A 65 -7.98 -5.01 6.58
N SER A 66 -7.14 -5.30 5.59
CA SER A 66 -5.86 -4.62 5.39
C SER A 66 -5.70 -4.07 3.96
N LEU A 67 -4.71 -3.20 3.79
CA LEU A 67 -4.32 -2.64 2.50
C LEU A 67 -3.90 -3.74 1.52
N ALA A 68 -3.04 -4.66 1.96
CA ALA A 68 -2.55 -5.74 1.12
C ALA A 68 -3.67 -6.64 0.61
N LEU A 69 -4.57 -7.04 1.50
CA LEU A 69 -5.75 -7.85 1.15
C LEU A 69 -6.71 -7.11 0.21
N THR A 70 -6.89 -5.80 0.39
CA THR A 70 -7.74 -4.98 -0.49
C THR A 70 -7.17 -4.86 -1.91
N LEU A 71 -5.84 -4.93 -2.06
CA LEU A 71 -5.14 -4.82 -3.33
C LEU A 71 -4.75 -6.17 -3.96
N GLU A 72 -5.01 -7.29 -3.31
CA GLU A 72 -4.52 -8.62 -3.72
C GLU A 72 -4.92 -9.02 -5.13
N GLU A 73 -6.12 -8.63 -5.56
CA GLU A 73 -6.66 -8.99 -6.87
C GLU A 73 -6.11 -8.11 -8.01
N GLU A 74 -5.48 -6.99 -7.67
CA GLU A 74 -4.91 -6.08 -8.66
C GLU A 74 -3.65 -6.67 -9.31
N THR A 75 -3.41 -6.25 -10.56
CA THR A 75 -2.30 -6.76 -11.38
C THR A 75 -0.96 -6.26 -10.84
N GLY A 76 0.01 -7.19 -10.71
CA GLY A 76 1.34 -6.88 -10.20
C GLY A 76 1.41 -6.73 -8.67
N LEU A 77 0.30 -6.99 -7.95
CA LEU A 77 0.25 -6.95 -6.49
C LEU A 77 0.13 -8.37 -5.91
N SER A 78 0.81 -8.58 -4.80
CA SER A 78 0.81 -9.81 -4.01
C SER A 78 0.83 -9.46 -2.53
N ILE A 79 0.70 -10.44 -1.67
CA ILE A 79 0.67 -10.26 -0.21
C ILE A 79 1.86 -10.98 0.41
N ARG A 80 2.50 -10.32 1.37
CA ARG A 80 3.43 -10.91 2.32
C ARG A 80 2.76 -10.90 3.69
N SER A 81 2.78 -12.03 4.43
CA SER A 81 2.02 -12.15 5.68
C SER A 81 2.73 -13.03 6.71
N MET A 82 2.43 -12.76 7.98
CA MET A 82 2.70 -13.63 9.12
C MET A 82 1.42 -13.81 9.98
N GLY A 83 0.24 -13.81 9.35
CA GLY A 83 -1.07 -13.83 9.98
C GLY A 83 -1.95 -12.70 9.48
N GLN A 84 -3.21 -12.63 9.92
CA GLN A 84 -4.16 -11.63 9.43
C GLN A 84 -3.81 -10.18 9.83
N GLY A 85 -3.13 -10.01 10.97
CA GLY A 85 -2.69 -8.70 11.47
C GLY A 85 -1.51 -8.13 10.69
N THR A 86 -0.59 -8.98 10.25
CA THR A 86 0.70 -8.62 9.64
C THR A 86 0.69 -8.83 8.14
N THR A 87 -0.19 -8.18 7.42
CA THR A 87 -0.23 -8.26 5.96
C THR A 87 0.35 -7.01 5.32
N GLN A 88 1.30 -7.20 4.42
CA GLN A 88 1.96 -6.13 3.68
C GLN A 88 1.80 -6.33 2.18
N PRO A 89 1.59 -5.25 1.39
CA PRO A 89 1.58 -5.35 -0.05
C PRO A 89 2.97 -5.64 -0.61
N VAL A 90 3.02 -6.42 -1.68
CA VAL A 90 4.22 -6.65 -2.49
C VAL A 90 3.92 -6.18 -3.90
N LEU A 91 4.65 -5.21 -4.40
CA LEU A 91 4.44 -4.58 -5.68
C LEU A 91 5.52 -5.01 -6.66
N ARG A 92 5.17 -5.84 -7.67
CA ARG A 92 6.10 -6.40 -8.65
C ARG A 92 7.31 -7.13 -8.03
N GLY A 93 7.08 -7.84 -6.92
CA GLY A 93 8.13 -8.53 -6.17
C GLY A 93 8.90 -7.65 -5.18
N TYR A 94 8.62 -6.35 -5.13
CA TYR A 94 9.21 -5.42 -4.16
C TYR A 94 8.36 -5.32 -2.90
N SER A 95 8.99 -5.41 -1.75
CA SER A 95 8.40 -5.26 -0.42
C SER A 95 9.26 -4.36 0.46
N GLY A 96 8.76 -4.01 1.64
CA GLY A 96 9.47 -3.15 2.58
C GLY A 96 9.62 -1.74 2.02
N ASP A 97 10.80 -1.20 2.10
CA ASP A 97 11.12 0.19 1.74
C ASP A 97 11.39 0.43 0.24
N ARG A 98 11.19 -0.58 -0.64
CA ARG A 98 11.38 -0.45 -2.10
C ARG A 98 10.16 0.01 -2.86
N PHE A 99 9.04 0.18 -2.20
CA PHE A 99 7.93 0.99 -2.68
C PHE A 99 7.54 1.98 -1.59
N LEU A 100 7.00 3.12 -1.99
CA LEU A 100 6.63 4.14 -1.03
C LEU A 100 5.15 4.02 -0.66
N LEU A 101 4.87 3.84 0.63
CA LEU A 101 3.51 3.93 1.17
C LEU A 101 3.25 5.35 1.67
N THR A 102 2.23 5.99 1.08
CA THR A 102 1.82 7.35 1.44
C THR A 102 0.36 7.40 1.85
N GLU A 103 0.05 8.29 2.76
CA GLU A 103 -1.29 8.71 3.12
C GLU A 103 -1.47 10.16 2.70
N ASP A 104 -2.45 10.43 1.81
CA ASP A 104 -2.69 11.77 1.25
C ASP A 104 -1.40 12.45 0.71
N GLY A 105 -0.55 11.68 0.02
CA GLY A 105 0.64 12.16 -0.67
C GLY A 105 1.91 12.32 0.17
N ILE A 106 1.87 12.08 1.47
CA ILE A 106 3.03 12.11 2.38
C ILE A 106 3.22 10.74 3.00
N THR A 107 4.46 10.34 3.29
CA THR A 107 4.79 9.05 3.91
C THR A 107 3.86 8.71 5.09
N ALA A 108 3.41 7.47 5.16
CA ALA A 108 2.48 6.99 6.19
C ALA A 108 3.07 7.08 7.60
N GLY A 109 4.41 7.00 7.71
CA GLY A 109 5.14 7.22 8.95
C GLY A 109 4.88 6.13 9.98
N ASP A 110 4.81 4.90 9.55
CA ASP A 110 4.84 3.70 10.39
C ASP A 110 6.14 2.91 10.18
N LEU A 111 6.28 1.78 10.85
CA LEU A 111 7.42 0.89 10.74
C LEU A 111 7.16 -0.33 9.83
N SER A 112 6.09 -0.32 9.04
CA SER A 112 5.76 -1.46 8.18
C SER A 112 6.81 -1.77 7.10
N ASN A 113 7.66 -0.80 6.81
CA ASN A 113 8.75 -0.96 5.84
C ASN A 113 9.98 -1.65 6.44
N THR A 114 10.16 -1.62 7.76
CA THR A 114 11.38 -2.11 8.41
C THR A 114 11.36 -3.61 8.61
N SER A 115 10.18 -4.18 8.88
CA SER A 115 10.04 -5.61 9.12
C SER A 115 8.72 -6.19 8.63
N ILE A 116 8.70 -7.51 8.42
CA ILE A 116 7.52 -8.24 7.93
C ILE A 116 6.42 -8.39 8.99
N ASP A 117 6.78 -8.43 10.26
CA ASP A 117 5.88 -8.54 11.40
C ASP A 117 5.23 -7.19 11.78
N HIS A 118 5.76 -6.08 11.28
CA HIS A 118 5.17 -4.78 11.49
C HIS A 118 4.02 -4.54 10.51
N THR A 119 2.81 -4.39 11.02
CA THR A 119 1.64 -4.12 10.18
C THR A 119 1.65 -2.71 9.60
N VAL A 120 0.98 -2.55 8.46
CA VAL A 120 0.65 -1.22 7.94
C VAL A 120 -0.37 -0.56 8.89
N SER A 121 -0.04 0.61 9.42
CA SER A 121 -0.84 1.32 10.42
C SER A 121 -2.09 1.98 9.82
N MET A 122 -2.93 1.18 9.18
CA MET A 122 -4.15 1.62 8.46
C MET A 122 -5.23 0.55 8.53
N ASP A 123 -6.47 0.95 8.86
CA ASP A 123 -7.65 0.13 8.58
C ASP A 123 -8.38 0.68 7.36
N MET A 124 -8.55 -0.15 6.35
CA MET A 124 -9.09 0.28 5.05
C MET A 124 -10.54 0.79 5.12
N ALA A 125 -11.31 0.46 6.18
CA ALA A 125 -12.64 1.02 6.35
C ALA A 125 -12.67 2.54 6.64
N SER A 126 -11.51 3.14 6.97
CA SER A 126 -11.35 4.60 7.15
C SER A 126 -11.00 5.36 5.88
N TYR A 127 -10.68 4.66 4.79
CA TYR A 127 -10.23 5.24 3.53
C TYR A 127 -11.30 5.08 2.45
N ASN A 128 -11.10 5.75 1.32
CA ASN A 128 -12.04 5.66 0.19
C ASN A 128 -11.36 5.63 -1.19
N LYS A 129 -10.02 5.76 -1.22
CA LYS A 129 -9.25 5.80 -2.47
C LYS A 129 -7.88 5.19 -2.26
N VAL A 130 -7.47 4.35 -3.20
CA VAL A 130 -6.08 3.88 -3.32
C VAL A 130 -5.59 4.13 -4.74
N ARG A 131 -4.38 4.65 -4.85
CA ARG A 131 -3.66 4.81 -6.12
C ARG A 131 -2.35 4.05 -6.05
N VAL A 132 -2.07 3.22 -7.05
CA VAL A 132 -0.74 2.68 -7.27
C VAL A 132 -0.14 3.44 -8.43
N ILE A 133 0.95 4.15 -8.18
CA ILE A 133 1.56 5.11 -9.10
C ILE A 133 2.91 4.57 -9.52
N ARG A 134 3.14 4.49 -10.81
CA ARG A 134 4.37 4.00 -11.43
C ARG A 134 4.91 5.05 -12.41
N GLY A 135 6.16 4.88 -12.83
CA GLY A 135 6.80 5.79 -13.77
C GLY A 135 7.17 7.16 -13.16
N PRO A 136 7.46 8.15 -14.01
CA PRO A 136 8.03 9.45 -13.60
C PRO A 136 7.21 10.20 -12.55
N GLU A 137 5.89 10.09 -12.54
CA GLU A 137 5.02 10.72 -11.53
C GLU A 137 5.38 10.29 -10.10
N ALA A 138 5.87 9.06 -9.92
CA ALA A 138 6.21 8.53 -8.60
C ALA A 138 7.26 9.37 -7.86
N LEU A 139 8.16 10.05 -8.58
CA LEU A 139 9.20 10.90 -7.98
C LEU A 139 8.66 12.15 -7.27
N LEU A 140 7.41 12.54 -7.51
CA LEU A 140 6.76 13.60 -6.75
C LEU A 140 6.52 13.22 -5.28
N TYR A 141 6.45 11.91 -4.99
CA TYR A 141 6.15 11.37 -3.67
C TYR A 141 7.41 11.03 -2.85
N GLY A 142 8.46 10.53 -3.49
CA GLY A 142 9.70 10.14 -2.82
C GLY A 142 10.78 9.65 -3.77
N SER A 143 11.94 9.28 -3.21
CA SER A 143 13.06 8.69 -3.95
C SER A 143 12.97 7.17 -4.02
N ASN A 144 12.50 6.50 -2.98
CA ASN A 144 12.36 5.04 -2.88
C ASN A 144 11.12 4.52 -3.63
N THR A 145 11.12 4.67 -4.94
CA THR A 145 9.97 4.34 -5.80
C THR A 145 10.30 3.28 -6.86
N ILE A 146 11.22 2.36 -6.56
CA ILE A 146 11.62 1.27 -7.46
C ILE A 146 10.42 0.42 -7.85
N GLY A 147 9.62 -0.01 -6.88
CA GLY A 147 8.35 -0.69 -7.11
C GLY A 147 7.20 0.25 -7.50
N GLY A 148 7.30 1.52 -7.17
CA GLY A 148 6.28 2.55 -7.32
C GLY A 148 5.82 3.16 -5.99
N VAL A 149 4.64 3.76 -6.00
CA VAL A 149 4.01 4.38 -4.83
C VAL A 149 2.63 3.80 -4.63
N ILE A 150 2.28 3.45 -3.41
CA ILE A 150 0.89 3.19 -3.01
C ILE A 150 0.43 4.38 -2.18
N ASN A 151 -0.47 5.18 -2.73
CA ASN A 151 -1.06 6.33 -2.05
C ASN A 151 -2.49 6.03 -1.63
N VAL A 152 -2.73 6.03 -0.34
CA VAL A 152 -4.05 5.82 0.26
C VAL A 152 -4.61 7.16 0.70
N SER A 153 -5.87 7.43 0.39
CA SER A 153 -6.46 8.72 0.72
C SER A 153 -7.76 8.58 1.49
N ARG A 154 -7.88 9.43 2.51
CA ARG A 154 -9.12 9.69 3.23
C ARG A 154 -9.79 10.91 2.60
N GLN A 155 -11.08 10.98 2.68
CA GLN A 155 -11.81 12.22 2.31
C GLN A 155 -11.75 13.26 3.45
N ILE A 156 -10.57 13.44 4.08
CA ILE A 156 -10.40 14.41 5.18
C ILE A 156 -10.31 15.83 4.64
N ASP A 157 -9.49 16.00 3.60
CA ASP A 157 -9.31 17.27 2.92
C ASP A 157 -10.43 17.43 1.90
N SER A 158 -11.67 17.48 2.39
CA SER A 158 -12.82 17.53 1.50
C SER A 158 -12.66 18.73 0.58
N GLU A 159 -12.31 18.48 -0.65
CA GLU A 159 -12.46 19.43 -1.74
C GLU A 159 -13.93 19.83 -1.85
N THR A 160 -14.79 18.97 -1.31
CA THR A 160 -16.24 19.12 -1.32
C THR A 160 -16.72 19.76 -0.02
N ARG A 161 -17.23 20.95 -0.13
CA ARG A 161 -18.00 21.59 0.93
C ARG A 161 -19.41 21.02 0.95
N PHE A 162 -19.77 20.35 2.01
CA PHE A 162 -21.14 19.87 2.21
C PHE A 162 -22.07 21.05 2.52
N LYS A 163 -23.26 21.07 1.90
CA LYS A 163 -24.29 22.09 2.16
C LYS A 163 -25.18 21.72 3.33
N LYS A 164 -25.28 20.44 3.64
CA LYS A 164 -26.08 19.86 4.74
C LYS A 164 -25.23 18.85 5.50
N THR A 165 -25.62 18.52 6.70
CA THR A 165 -25.03 17.41 7.45
C THR A 165 -25.12 16.14 6.60
N SER A 166 -24.01 15.43 6.46
CA SER A 166 -23.91 14.14 5.79
C SER A 166 -23.37 13.11 6.76
N LEU A 167 -23.97 11.94 6.76
CA LEU A 167 -23.59 10.80 7.58
C LEU A 167 -23.29 9.62 6.65
N GLN A 168 -22.12 9.04 6.81
CA GLN A 168 -21.72 7.81 6.13
C GLN A 168 -21.40 6.76 7.17
N GLY A 169 -21.87 5.54 6.95
CA GLY A 169 -21.65 4.43 7.86
C GLY A 169 -21.34 3.14 7.14
N ILE A 170 -20.52 2.32 7.76
CA ILE A 170 -20.23 0.95 7.35
C ILE A 170 -20.28 0.07 8.59
N LEU A 171 -20.88 -1.10 8.46
CA LEU A 171 -20.89 -2.18 9.44
C LEU A 171 -20.67 -3.49 8.72
N GLY A 172 -19.79 -4.34 9.21
CA GLY A 172 -19.51 -5.62 8.55
C GLY A 172 -19.03 -6.69 9.51
N THR A 173 -19.12 -7.93 9.05
CA THR A 173 -18.68 -9.14 9.77
C THR A 173 -18.12 -10.15 8.77
N GLU A 174 -17.18 -11.00 9.24
CA GLU A 174 -16.58 -12.10 8.47
C GLU A 174 -16.52 -13.35 9.36
N SER A 175 -16.82 -14.51 8.78
CA SER A 175 -16.89 -15.76 9.53
C SER A 175 -15.52 -16.39 9.81
N SER A 176 -14.53 -16.21 8.93
CA SER A 176 -13.20 -16.84 9.05
C SER A 176 -12.37 -16.38 10.24
N ASN A 177 -12.76 -15.27 10.87
CA ASN A 177 -12.09 -14.74 12.05
C ASN A 177 -13.08 -14.14 13.05
N SER A 178 -14.38 -14.43 12.90
CA SER A 178 -15.46 -13.89 13.75
C SER A 178 -15.38 -12.36 13.88
N SER A 179 -14.97 -11.65 12.81
CA SER A 179 -14.78 -10.22 12.88
C SER A 179 -16.08 -9.46 12.99
N LEU A 180 -16.03 -8.35 13.72
CA LEU A 180 -17.02 -7.29 13.68
C LEU A 180 -16.29 -5.97 13.48
N PHE A 181 -16.67 -5.20 12.45
CA PHE A 181 -16.09 -3.89 12.22
C PHE A 181 -17.15 -2.87 11.82
N GLY A 182 -16.88 -1.62 12.13
CA GLY A 182 -17.71 -0.51 11.69
C GLY A 182 -16.93 0.80 11.65
N ASN A 183 -17.35 1.69 10.75
CA ASN A 183 -16.89 3.06 10.68
C ASN A 183 -18.08 4.00 10.47
N VAL A 184 -18.07 5.13 11.17
CA VAL A 184 -19.04 6.20 10.99
C VAL A 184 -18.31 7.50 10.71
N VAL A 185 -18.69 8.19 9.65
CA VAL A 185 -18.15 9.50 9.25
C VAL A 185 -19.28 10.50 9.21
N CYS A 186 -19.10 11.62 9.93
CA CYS A 186 -20.05 12.72 9.97
C CYS A 186 -19.40 14.00 9.45
N TYR A 187 -20.04 14.63 8.45
CA TYR A 187 -19.69 15.97 7.97
C TYR A 187 -20.74 16.95 8.48
N LEU A 188 -20.28 17.97 9.22
CA LEU A 188 -21.13 18.98 9.85
C LEU A 188 -20.75 20.36 9.32
N PRO A 189 -21.44 20.89 8.30
CA PRO A 189 -21.26 22.27 7.87
C PRO A 189 -21.82 23.22 8.93
N LEU A 190 -20.95 24.05 9.54
CA LEU A 190 -21.34 25.06 10.51
C LEU A 190 -21.94 26.28 9.81
N ASN A 191 -21.40 26.61 8.64
CA ASN A 191 -21.90 27.62 7.72
C ASN A 191 -21.21 27.46 6.35
N TYR A 192 -21.37 28.42 5.44
CA TYR A 192 -20.79 28.34 4.08
C TYR A 192 -19.25 28.39 4.01
N LYS A 193 -18.57 28.71 5.13
CA LYS A 193 -17.08 28.76 5.19
C LYS A 193 -16.48 27.71 6.12
N HIS A 194 -17.22 27.15 7.03
CA HIS A 194 -16.70 26.33 8.12
C HIS A 194 -17.37 24.95 8.15
N GLN A 195 -16.58 23.92 8.22
CA GLN A 195 -17.03 22.53 8.28
C GLN A 195 -16.23 21.74 9.30
N LEU A 196 -16.90 20.91 10.08
CA LEU A 196 -16.29 19.87 10.90
C LEU A 196 -16.49 18.51 10.25
N ARG A 197 -15.53 17.61 10.47
CA ARG A 197 -15.66 16.19 10.15
C ARG A 197 -15.21 15.38 11.35
N PHE A 198 -15.95 14.30 11.64
CA PHE A 198 -15.59 13.32 12.64
C PHE A 198 -15.70 11.92 12.04
N SER A 199 -14.78 11.04 12.43
CA SER A 199 -14.82 9.63 12.05
C SER A 199 -14.44 8.78 13.26
N LEU A 200 -15.15 7.66 13.43
CA LEU A 200 -14.86 6.66 14.44
C LEU A 200 -14.95 5.28 13.81
N LEU A 201 -13.88 4.52 13.90
CA LEU A 201 -13.76 3.16 13.41
C LEU A 201 -13.42 2.23 14.59
N SER A 202 -14.03 1.06 14.59
CA SER A 202 -13.62 -0.07 15.44
C SER A 202 -13.67 -1.37 14.63
N ARG A 203 -12.68 -2.21 14.85
CA ARG A 203 -12.61 -3.59 14.33
C ARG A 203 -12.12 -4.50 15.43
N ASN A 204 -12.80 -5.63 15.61
CA ASN A 204 -12.35 -6.71 16.48
C ASN A 204 -12.47 -8.03 15.73
N THR A 205 -11.46 -8.87 15.84
CA THR A 205 -11.44 -10.21 15.27
C THR A 205 -11.02 -11.23 16.33
N GLY A 206 -11.44 -12.47 16.19
CA GLY A 206 -10.79 -13.61 16.80
C GLY A 206 -9.63 -14.11 15.95
N ASP A 207 -9.08 -15.26 16.35
CA ASP A 207 -8.07 -15.95 15.57
C ASP A 207 -8.60 -16.37 14.19
N GLN A 208 -7.72 -16.37 13.20
CA GLN A 208 -8.04 -16.77 11.83
C GLN A 208 -8.30 -18.26 11.76
N ILE A 209 -9.37 -18.65 11.08
CA ILE A 209 -9.72 -20.05 10.84
C ILE A 209 -9.21 -20.45 9.45
N SER A 210 -8.35 -21.45 9.42
CA SER A 210 -7.87 -22.10 8.20
C SER A 210 -8.63 -23.41 7.95
N PRO A 211 -8.48 -24.07 6.80
CA PRO A 211 -9.11 -25.37 6.53
C PRO A 211 -8.70 -26.48 7.50
N ILE A 212 -7.54 -26.37 8.15
CA ILE A 212 -7.05 -27.33 9.14
C ILE A 212 -7.39 -26.94 10.59
N GLY A 213 -8.02 -25.79 10.81
CA GLY A 213 -8.44 -25.31 12.13
C GLY A 213 -8.02 -23.88 12.45
N PRO A 214 -8.24 -23.43 13.69
CA PRO A 214 -7.84 -22.09 14.12
C PRO A 214 -6.31 -21.93 14.15
N LEU A 215 -5.85 -20.78 13.69
CA LEU A 215 -4.44 -20.37 13.72
C LEU A 215 -4.22 -19.53 14.98
N ALA A 216 -3.61 -20.14 15.99
CA ALA A 216 -3.41 -19.50 17.29
C ALA A 216 -2.62 -18.19 17.19
N ASN A 217 -2.99 -17.21 18.00
CA ASN A 217 -2.37 -15.90 18.08
C ASN A 217 -2.36 -15.11 16.75
N THR A 218 -3.52 -15.04 16.09
CA THR A 218 -3.73 -14.23 14.88
C THR A 218 -4.82 -13.18 15.04
N ALA A 219 -5.40 -13.01 16.22
CA ALA A 219 -6.44 -12.03 16.49
C ALA A 219 -5.94 -10.58 16.25
N LEU A 220 -6.86 -9.69 15.90
CA LEU A 220 -6.58 -8.28 15.60
C LEU A 220 -7.67 -7.40 16.21
N SER A 221 -7.30 -6.27 16.81
CA SER A 221 -8.23 -5.21 17.17
C SER A 221 -7.72 -3.84 16.79
N ASN A 222 -8.61 -3.00 16.22
CA ASN A 222 -8.31 -1.63 15.82
C ASN A 222 -9.35 -0.68 16.41
N LEU A 223 -8.89 0.46 16.89
CA LEU A 223 -9.73 1.60 17.23
C LEU A 223 -9.12 2.86 16.64
N GLU A 224 -9.89 3.55 15.80
CA GLU A 224 -9.44 4.80 15.19
C GLU A 224 -10.47 5.90 15.37
N ALA A 225 -10.01 7.07 15.80
CA ALA A 225 -10.81 8.29 15.88
C ALA A 225 -10.11 9.42 15.12
N THR A 226 -10.84 10.14 14.25
CA THR A 226 -10.32 11.32 13.58
C THR A 226 -11.29 12.48 13.67
N GLY A 227 -10.74 13.68 13.81
CA GLY A 227 -11.49 14.92 13.75
C GLY A 227 -10.79 15.92 12.84
N SER A 228 -11.55 16.68 12.05
CA SER A 228 -10.99 17.76 11.26
C SER A 228 -11.88 18.99 11.23
N TYR A 229 -11.24 20.14 11.08
CA TYR A 229 -11.87 21.42 10.84
C TYR A 229 -11.35 22.01 9.55
N SER A 230 -12.28 22.37 8.65
CA SER A 230 -11.97 22.97 7.34
C SER A 230 -12.56 24.36 7.24
N TYR A 231 -11.75 25.28 6.71
CA TYR A 231 -12.14 26.63 6.35
C TYR A 231 -12.08 26.80 4.84
N PHE A 232 -13.15 27.33 4.25
CA PHE A 232 -13.29 27.60 2.82
C PHE A 232 -13.31 29.12 2.58
N GLY A 233 -12.20 29.68 2.16
CA GLY A 233 -12.07 31.06 1.72
C GLY A 233 -12.53 31.23 0.28
N LYS A 234 -12.21 32.40 -0.33
CA LYS A 234 -12.53 32.68 -1.73
C LYS A 234 -11.53 31.95 -2.66
N ASP A 235 -10.25 32.06 -2.36
CA ASP A 235 -9.15 31.60 -3.20
C ASP A 235 -8.26 30.61 -2.44
N TYR A 236 -8.67 30.17 -1.24
CA TYR A 236 -7.93 29.20 -0.45
C TYR A 236 -8.85 28.39 0.46
N ARG A 237 -8.41 27.22 0.81
CA ARG A 237 -8.98 26.41 1.89
C ARG A 237 -7.85 25.98 2.82
N SER A 238 -8.18 25.78 4.08
CA SER A 238 -7.26 25.21 5.05
C SER A 238 -7.98 24.17 5.89
N THR A 239 -7.30 23.07 6.18
CA THR A 239 -7.83 21.99 7.00
C THR A 239 -6.82 21.63 8.06
N PHE A 240 -7.26 21.60 9.30
CA PHE A 240 -6.53 21.00 10.41
C PHE A 240 -7.21 19.68 10.77
N SER A 241 -6.45 18.62 10.93
CA SER A 241 -6.96 17.33 11.39
C SER A 241 -6.09 16.72 12.47
N TYR A 242 -6.73 15.96 13.35
CA TYR A 242 -6.11 15.12 14.36
C TYR A 242 -6.72 13.73 14.28
N GLY A 243 -5.85 12.72 14.27
CA GLY A 243 -6.25 11.31 14.25
C GLY A 243 -5.44 10.50 15.26
N GLN A 244 -6.10 9.53 15.87
CA GLN A 244 -5.49 8.54 16.75
C GLN A 244 -5.92 7.16 16.27
N LEU A 245 -4.96 6.24 16.15
CA LEU A 245 -5.15 4.84 15.84
C LEU A 245 -4.44 3.99 16.89
N ALA A 246 -5.16 3.06 17.49
CA ALA A 246 -4.63 1.99 18.32
C ALA A 246 -4.89 0.65 17.62
N MET A 247 -3.86 -0.19 17.50
CA MET A 247 -3.95 -1.53 16.91
C MET A 247 -3.24 -2.53 17.82
N ASN A 248 -3.90 -3.66 18.07
CA ASN A 248 -3.32 -4.77 18.81
C ASN A 248 -3.48 -6.01 17.95
N TYR A 249 -2.41 -6.77 17.76
CA TYR A 249 -2.45 -7.97 16.93
C TYR A 249 -1.43 -9.00 17.41
N GLY A 250 -1.71 -10.27 17.07
CA GLY A 250 -0.82 -11.37 17.38
C GLY A 250 -0.05 -11.87 16.16
N ILE A 251 1.12 -12.42 16.42
CA ILE A 251 1.93 -13.21 15.50
C ILE A 251 1.93 -14.65 16.00
N PRO A 252 1.60 -15.64 15.14
CA PRO A 252 1.61 -17.04 15.52
C PRO A 252 2.97 -17.51 16.01
N GLY A 253 3.00 -18.45 16.93
CA GLY A 253 4.24 -19.07 17.40
C GLY A 253 4.89 -19.96 16.34
N SER A 254 6.21 -20.12 16.46
CA SER A 254 7.00 -21.07 15.66
C SER A 254 7.62 -22.13 16.58
N PRO A 255 7.65 -23.42 16.16
CA PRO A 255 8.28 -24.49 16.95
C PRO A 255 9.76 -24.21 17.25
N GLU A 256 10.47 -23.58 16.32
CA GLU A 256 11.89 -23.24 16.45
C GLU A 256 12.16 -21.90 17.15
N GLY A 257 11.12 -21.11 17.44
CA GLY A 257 11.22 -19.76 18.01
C GLY A 257 10.35 -19.57 19.25
N HIS A 258 9.58 -18.50 19.29
CA HIS A 258 8.62 -18.21 20.36
C HIS A 258 7.37 -19.08 20.19
N ILE A 259 7.31 -20.24 20.84
CA ILE A 259 6.26 -21.25 20.68
C ILE A 259 4.85 -20.67 20.88
N SER A 260 4.69 -19.77 21.83
CA SER A 260 3.41 -19.12 22.14
C SER A 260 3.04 -17.99 21.19
N GLY A 261 4.01 -17.48 20.40
CA GLY A 261 3.86 -16.31 19.55
C GLY A 261 4.15 -15.00 20.27
N VAL A 262 3.94 -13.89 19.55
CA VAL A 262 4.23 -12.54 19.99
C VAL A 262 2.95 -11.69 19.92
N ASP A 263 2.69 -10.89 20.94
CA ASP A 263 1.63 -9.90 20.96
C ASP A 263 2.22 -8.51 20.68
N ILE A 264 1.60 -7.76 19.80
CA ILE A 264 2.05 -6.43 19.39
C ILE A 264 0.98 -5.39 19.70
N ASP A 265 1.39 -4.31 20.39
CA ASP A 265 0.58 -3.13 20.66
C ASP A 265 1.15 -1.93 19.92
N MET A 266 0.34 -1.27 19.10
CA MET A 266 0.74 -0.13 18.30
C MET A 266 -0.21 1.04 18.49
N ASN A 267 0.36 2.24 18.69
CA ASN A 267 -0.36 3.50 18.79
C ASN A 267 0.22 4.53 17.84
N LYS A 268 -0.65 5.20 17.07
CA LYS A 268 -0.25 6.26 16.14
C LYS A 268 -1.14 7.48 16.32
N ASN A 269 -0.51 8.62 16.56
CA ASN A 269 -1.16 9.93 16.61
C ASN A 269 -0.68 10.76 15.41
N THR A 270 -1.60 11.33 14.66
CA THR A 270 -1.29 12.14 13.47
C THR A 270 -1.97 13.50 13.58
N GLN A 271 -1.17 14.56 13.45
CA GLN A 271 -1.66 15.92 13.27
C GLN A 271 -1.32 16.35 11.85
N LYS A 272 -2.28 16.92 11.15
CA LYS A 272 -2.10 17.39 9.78
C LYS A 272 -2.69 18.79 9.64
N PHE A 273 -1.93 19.67 8.99
CA PHE A 273 -2.40 20.97 8.56
C PHE A 273 -2.14 21.12 7.07
N ASN A 274 -3.19 21.30 6.31
CA ASN A 274 -3.15 21.47 4.86
C ASN A 274 -3.67 22.86 4.49
N VAL A 275 -3.00 23.52 3.55
CA VAL A 275 -3.48 24.74 2.91
C VAL A 275 -3.40 24.54 1.41
N HIS A 276 -4.54 24.67 0.74
CA HIS A 276 -4.65 24.76 -0.70
C HIS A 276 -5.01 26.19 -1.08
N LYS A 277 -4.27 26.78 -2.00
CA LYS A 277 -4.47 28.15 -2.46
C LYS A 277 -4.41 28.25 -3.97
N ASP A 278 -5.47 28.83 -4.57
CA ASP A 278 -5.45 29.23 -5.96
C ASP A 278 -4.51 30.43 -6.10
N ILE A 279 -3.59 30.37 -7.05
CA ILE A 279 -2.62 31.41 -7.33
C ILE A 279 -2.56 31.68 -8.84
N SER A 280 -1.94 32.82 -9.20
CA SER A 280 -1.57 33.13 -10.58
C SER A 280 -0.15 33.68 -10.55
N PHE A 281 0.84 32.79 -10.56
CA PHE A 281 2.25 33.16 -10.41
C PHE A 281 3.13 32.32 -11.33
N MET A 282 3.84 32.92 -12.26
CA MET A 282 4.79 32.26 -13.17
C MET A 282 4.26 31.03 -13.91
N GLY A 283 2.94 31.00 -14.20
CA GLY A 283 2.29 29.87 -14.85
C GLY A 283 1.80 28.77 -13.89
N PHE A 284 2.06 28.90 -12.59
CA PHE A 284 1.44 28.05 -11.57
C PHE A 284 0.04 28.54 -11.22
N GLN A 285 -0.86 27.61 -10.98
CA GLN A 285 -2.28 27.83 -10.69
C GLN A 285 -2.64 27.53 -9.25
N THR A 286 -1.93 26.61 -8.60
CA THR A 286 -2.18 26.25 -7.19
C THR A 286 -0.89 26.15 -6.39
N LEU A 287 -1.00 26.44 -5.10
CA LEU A 287 -0.01 26.18 -4.07
C LEU A 287 -0.66 25.29 -3.01
N ASP A 288 -0.07 24.11 -2.79
CA ASP A 288 -0.40 23.20 -1.69
C ASP A 288 0.71 23.26 -0.64
N ILE A 289 0.33 23.40 0.61
CA ILE A 289 1.23 23.34 1.78
C ILE A 289 0.67 22.27 2.70
N ASP A 290 1.45 21.22 2.94
CA ASP A 290 1.13 20.10 3.80
C ASP A 290 2.13 20.02 4.93
N GLN A 291 1.65 20.18 6.15
CA GLN A 291 2.40 19.95 7.37
C GLN A 291 1.84 18.72 8.07
N ARG A 292 2.72 17.82 8.52
CA ARG A 292 2.33 16.63 9.27
C ARG A 292 3.25 16.42 10.46
N PHE A 293 2.67 16.04 11.60
CA PHE A 293 3.38 15.53 12.75
C PHE A 293 2.78 14.16 13.11
N ILE A 294 3.65 13.17 13.24
CA ILE A 294 3.29 11.81 13.62
C ILE A 294 4.06 11.45 14.89
N SER A 295 3.36 10.87 15.87
CA SER A 295 3.94 10.16 17.00
C SER A 295 3.46 8.72 16.91
N TYR A 296 4.39 7.78 16.84
CA TYR A 296 4.14 6.36 16.68
C TYR A 296 4.90 5.61 17.77
N GLY A 297 4.21 4.69 18.45
CA GLY A 297 4.78 3.78 19.43
C GLY A 297 4.35 2.34 19.12
N HIS A 298 5.27 1.41 19.32
CA HIS A 298 5.12 -0.01 19.03
C HIS A 298 5.83 -0.82 20.11
N THR A 299 5.15 -1.80 20.68
CA THR A 299 5.74 -2.73 21.65
C THR A 299 5.46 -4.17 21.26
N GLU A 300 6.46 -5.04 21.44
CA GLU A 300 6.34 -6.47 21.22
C GLU A 300 6.56 -7.19 22.56
N SER A 301 5.69 -8.14 22.87
CA SER A 301 5.76 -8.95 24.07
C SER A 301 5.58 -10.42 23.71
N GLU A 302 6.30 -11.31 24.37
CA GLU A 302 5.96 -12.74 24.28
C GLU A 302 4.53 -12.96 24.73
N LYS A 303 3.81 -13.84 24.03
CA LYS A 303 2.41 -14.14 24.35
C LYS A 303 2.24 -14.53 25.81
N GLY A 304 1.42 -13.73 26.52
CA GLY A 304 1.15 -13.91 27.95
C GLY A 304 2.13 -13.19 28.88
N SER A 305 3.16 -12.51 28.37
CA SER A 305 4.01 -11.62 29.15
C SER A 305 3.37 -10.22 29.26
N SER A 306 3.57 -9.56 30.40
CA SER A 306 3.18 -8.16 30.58
C SER A 306 4.34 -7.19 30.28
N ASP A 307 5.55 -7.71 30.20
CA ASP A 307 6.75 -6.90 30.00
C ASP A 307 7.15 -6.91 28.51
N PRO A 308 7.21 -5.74 27.86
CA PRO A 308 7.61 -5.68 26.47
C PRO A 308 9.09 -6.05 26.28
N SER A 309 9.32 -6.93 25.33
CA SER A 309 10.67 -7.36 24.93
C SER A 309 11.29 -6.40 23.92
N VAL A 310 10.45 -5.74 23.11
CA VAL A 310 10.86 -4.72 22.12
C VAL A 310 9.99 -3.48 22.29
N ILE A 311 10.62 -2.32 22.22
CA ILE A 311 9.95 -1.01 22.28
C ILE A 311 10.51 -0.16 21.15
N LEU A 312 9.65 0.32 20.26
CA LEU A 312 10.01 1.18 19.13
C LEU A 312 9.15 2.43 19.16
N ASP A 313 9.77 3.59 19.28
CA ASP A 313 9.10 4.87 19.26
C ASP A 313 9.66 5.77 18.15
N GLN A 314 8.79 6.50 17.47
CA GLN A 314 9.26 7.52 16.55
C GLN A 314 8.37 8.76 16.52
N GLN A 315 9.00 9.89 16.27
CA GLN A 315 8.35 11.17 16.01
C GLN A 315 8.81 11.70 14.66
N ILE A 316 7.86 12.03 13.81
CA ILE A 316 8.15 12.53 12.45
C ILE A 316 7.45 13.86 12.27
N PHE A 317 8.21 14.89 11.90
CA PHE A 317 7.70 16.17 11.42
C PHE A 317 7.99 16.28 9.92
N SER A 318 6.99 16.60 9.12
CA SER A 318 7.13 16.80 7.66
C SER A 318 6.46 18.10 7.25
N LEU A 319 7.11 18.83 6.36
CA LEU A 319 6.56 20.00 5.69
C LEU A 319 6.82 19.88 4.19
N GLN A 320 5.76 19.76 3.41
CA GLN A 320 5.83 19.67 1.96
C GLN A 320 5.12 20.87 1.33
N ASN A 321 5.75 21.48 0.34
CA ASN A 321 5.16 22.55 -0.46
C ASN A 321 5.16 22.11 -1.93
N THR A 322 4.03 22.32 -2.62
CA THR A 322 3.90 21.96 -4.04
C THR A 322 3.22 23.08 -4.81
N LEU A 323 3.88 23.57 -5.83
CA LEU A 323 3.33 24.47 -6.84
C LEU A 323 2.91 23.66 -8.05
N LYS A 324 1.65 23.78 -8.47
CA LYS A 324 1.11 23.04 -9.61
C LYS A 324 0.65 24.01 -10.68
N GLY A 325 1.04 23.73 -11.90
CA GLY A 325 0.58 24.37 -13.11
C GLY A 325 0.21 23.35 -14.17
N PRO A 326 -0.37 23.73 -15.31
CA PRO A 326 -0.83 22.81 -16.34
C PRO A 326 0.27 21.95 -16.97
N LYS A 327 1.53 22.37 -16.86
CA LYS A 327 2.67 21.71 -17.50
C LYS A 327 3.83 21.44 -16.56
N LEU A 328 3.84 22.04 -15.39
CA LEU A 328 4.97 21.97 -14.46
C LEU A 328 4.46 21.88 -13.02
N HIS A 329 4.90 20.83 -12.34
CA HIS A 329 4.75 20.67 -10.91
C HIS A 329 6.14 20.76 -10.28
N VAL A 330 6.31 21.56 -9.24
CA VAL A 330 7.54 21.62 -8.45
C VAL A 330 7.21 21.63 -6.97
N GLY A 331 8.07 21.01 -6.18
CA GLY A 331 7.85 20.99 -4.75
C GLY A 331 9.15 20.82 -3.96
N SER A 332 9.00 20.99 -2.66
CA SER A 332 10.04 20.75 -1.68
C SER A 332 9.48 19.98 -0.48
N LEU A 333 10.31 19.19 0.15
CA LEU A 333 10.03 18.46 1.37
C LEU A 333 11.13 18.73 2.38
N PHE A 334 10.72 19.03 3.61
CA PHE A 334 11.54 18.97 4.81
C PHE A 334 10.96 17.92 5.73
N GLN A 335 11.78 16.99 6.24
CA GLN A 335 11.36 15.99 7.21
C GLN A 335 12.44 15.82 8.27
N TYR A 336 11.98 15.73 9.51
CA TYR A 336 12.79 15.35 10.67
C TYR A 336 12.15 14.15 11.33
N ARG A 337 12.94 13.11 11.58
CA ARG A 337 12.55 11.90 12.29
C ARG A 337 13.44 11.72 13.51
N ASN A 338 12.85 11.42 14.65
CA ASN A 338 13.53 10.95 15.85
C ASN A 338 13.03 9.53 16.13
N PHE A 339 13.91 8.55 16.03
CA PHE A 339 13.62 7.14 16.26
C PHE A 339 14.33 6.69 17.53
N GLN A 340 13.65 5.91 18.36
CA GLN A 340 14.17 5.35 19.60
C GLN A 340 13.82 3.88 19.67
N ALA A 341 14.78 3.06 20.08
CA ALA A 341 14.63 1.62 20.24
C ALA A 341 14.98 1.20 21.67
N GLY A 342 14.26 0.22 22.19
CA GLY A 342 14.46 -0.29 23.55
C GLY A 342 14.13 -1.77 23.67
N GLY A 343 14.41 -2.32 24.86
CA GLY A 343 14.30 -3.75 25.09
C GLY A 343 15.44 -4.53 24.45
N PHE A 344 15.13 -5.62 23.77
CA PHE A 344 16.11 -6.46 23.08
C PHE A 344 16.35 -6.04 21.61
N TYR A 345 15.76 -4.94 21.16
CA TYR A 345 15.94 -4.43 19.81
C TYR A 345 17.25 -3.62 19.72
N TRP A 346 18.21 -4.14 18.97
CA TRP A 346 19.60 -3.65 18.93
C TRP A 346 19.84 -2.70 17.74
N THR A 347 19.14 -1.59 17.77
CA THR A 347 19.37 -0.50 16.81
C THR A 347 19.54 0.79 17.62
N PRO A 348 20.56 1.62 17.35
CA PRO A 348 20.77 2.84 18.13
C PRO A 348 19.62 3.83 17.96
N ASP A 349 19.32 4.59 18.99
CA ASP A 349 18.51 5.79 18.85
C ASP A 349 19.07 6.64 17.70
N THR A 350 18.21 7.05 16.78
CA THR A 350 18.69 7.68 15.55
C THR A 350 17.81 8.87 15.17
N LYS A 351 18.48 9.98 14.81
CA LYS A 351 17.85 11.15 14.24
C LYS A 351 18.09 11.19 12.74
N GLU A 352 17.06 11.48 11.97
CA GLU A 352 17.16 11.68 10.52
C GLU A 352 16.70 13.07 10.13
N LEU A 353 17.48 13.71 9.27
CA LEU A 353 17.10 14.96 8.62
C LEU A 353 17.07 14.75 7.11
N LYS A 354 15.91 14.99 6.49
CA LYS A 354 15.67 14.84 5.06
C LYS A 354 15.22 16.16 4.45
N ILE A 355 15.89 16.58 3.37
CA ILE A 355 15.50 17.73 2.56
C ILE A 355 15.44 17.28 1.11
N ALA A 356 14.35 17.58 0.41
CA ALA A 356 14.19 17.24 -0.99
C ALA A 356 13.63 18.40 -1.80
N VAL A 357 14.02 18.44 -3.07
CA VAL A 357 13.40 19.27 -4.12
C VAL A 357 13.06 18.36 -5.29
N PHE A 358 11.87 18.51 -5.83
CA PHE A 358 11.38 17.66 -6.90
C PHE A 358 10.55 18.44 -7.92
N GLY A 359 10.42 17.86 -9.11
CA GLY A 359 9.57 18.43 -10.13
C GLY A 359 9.20 17.45 -11.23
N LEU A 360 8.11 17.77 -11.92
CA LEU A 360 7.59 17.06 -13.06
C LEU A 360 7.20 18.07 -14.13
N LEU A 361 7.78 17.94 -15.32
CA LEU A 361 7.45 18.71 -16.51
C LEU A 361 6.69 17.83 -17.50
N GLU A 362 5.57 18.32 -17.99
CA GLU A 362 4.81 17.71 -19.08
C GLU A 362 4.85 18.59 -20.32
N ARG A 363 5.08 17.96 -21.46
CA ARG A 363 5.12 18.66 -22.75
C ARG A 363 4.51 17.84 -23.86
N GLU A 364 3.60 18.43 -24.58
CA GLU A 364 3.10 17.87 -25.82
C GLU A 364 4.02 18.30 -26.98
N ILE A 365 4.54 17.30 -27.71
CA ILE A 365 5.40 17.48 -28.88
C ILE A 365 4.80 16.64 -30.01
N ASN A 366 4.13 17.31 -30.95
CA ASN A 366 3.34 16.67 -32.00
C ASN A 366 2.28 15.72 -31.40
N GLU A 367 2.36 14.41 -31.70
CA GLU A 367 1.44 13.39 -31.21
C GLU A 367 1.92 12.69 -29.92
N PHE A 368 3.06 13.13 -29.36
CA PHE A 368 3.65 12.56 -28.17
C PHE A 368 3.47 13.49 -26.99
N ASN A 369 3.10 12.93 -25.85
CA ASN A 369 3.21 13.59 -24.56
C ASN A 369 4.48 13.12 -23.87
N LEU A 370 5.37 14.05 -23.60
CA LEU A 370 6.63 13.84 -22.89
C LEU A 370 6.46 14.24 -21.44
N GLN A 371 6.90 13.39 -20.54
CA GLN A 371 6.94 13.62 -19.12
C GLN A 371 8.39 13.49 -18.63
N ILE A 372 8.90 14.49 -17.94
CA ILE A 372 10.25 14.49 -17.35
C ILE A 372 10.12 14.83 -15.88
N SER A 373 10.64 13.98 -15.03
CA SER A 373 10.68 14.21 -13.59
C SER A 373 12.08 14.13 -13.04
N SER A 374 12.32 14.85 -11.95
CA SER A 374 13.55 14.74 -11.18
C SER A 374 13.29 15.01 -9.70
N ARG A 375 14.10 14.38 -8.86
CA ARG A 375 14.14 14.59 -7.42
C ARG A 375 15.58 14.54 -6.95
N THR A 376 15.95 15.54 -6.16
CA THR A 376 17.22 15.54 -5.41
C THR A 376 16.87 15.55 -3.93
N GLU A 377 17.47 14.65 -3.18
CA GLU A 377 17.21 14.49 -1.76
C GLU A 377 18.54 14.40 -1.01
N PHE A 378 18.64 15.10 0.09
CA PHE A 378 19.70 14.98 1.07
C PHE A 378 19.13 14.34 2.33
N LEU A 379 19.77 13.27 2.81
CA LEU A 379 19.41 12.58 4.03
C LEU A 379 20.64 12.47 4.93
N SER A 380 20.53 12.93 6.17
CA SER A 380 21.51 12.72 7.23
C SER A 380 20.94 11.76 8.27
N VAL A 381 21.64 10.67 8.54
CA VAL A 381 21.32 9.64 9.54
C VAL A 381 22.32 9.74 10.67
N ILE A 382 21.86 10.07 11.88
CA ILE A 382 22.67 10.43 13.03
C ILE A 382 22.36 9.47 14.19
N PRO A 383 23.11 8.33 14.30
CA PRO A 383 22.92 7.40 15.41
C PRO A 383 23.48 7.96 16.70
N ASP A 384 22.82 7.66 17.83
CA ASP A 384 23.34 7.91 19.17
C ASP A 384 24.06 6.66 19.66
N VAL A 385 25.38 6.65 19.54
CA VAL A 385 26.21 5.50 19.92
C VAL A 385 26.09 5.18 21.43
N SER A 386 25.72 6.16 22.25
CA SER A 386 25.54 5.95 23.69
C SER A 386 24.28 5.14 24.03
N SER A 387 23.33 5.04 23.11
CA SER A 387 22.10 4.24 23.29
C SER A 387 22.31 2.74 23.03
N ILE A 388 23.44 2.36 22.42
CA ILE A 388 23.75 0.95 22.14
C ILE A 388 24.20 0.26 23.41
N TYR A 389 23.45 -0.75 23.84
CA TYR A 389 23.74 -1.48 25.07
C TYR A 389 24.84 -2.55 24.89
N VAL A 390 24.70 -3.39 23.88
CA VAL A 390 25.72 -4.40 23.46
C VAL A 390 25.57 -4.55 21.95
N SER A 391 26.68 -4.52 21.21
CA SER A 391 26.68 -4.72 19.78
C SER A 391 27.97 -5.42 19.36
N ASN A 392 27.86 -6.36 18.40
CA ASN A 392 29.01 -6.96 17.72
C ASN A 392 29.52 -6.07 16.57
N LEU A 393 28.78 -5.02 16.21
CA LEU A 393 29.23 -4.04 15.22
C LEU A 393 30.40 -3.24 15.76
N ASP A 394 31.39 -2.96 14.92
CA ASP A 394 32.51 -2.07 15.27
C ASP A 394 31.92 -0.66 15.55
N SER A 395 32.04 -0.21 16.82
CA SER A 395 31.59 1.09 17.27
C SER A 395 32.19 2.26 16.47
N ASN A 396 33.37 2.05 15.85
CA ASN A 396 33.97 3.04 14.96
C ASN A 396 33.24 3.15 13.60
N GLN A 397 32.42 2.16 13.24
CA GLN A 397 31.62 2.15 12.02
C GLN A 397 30.20 2.67 12.25
N VAL A 398 29.69 2.68 13.48
CA VAL A 398 28.39 3.24 13.84
C VAL A 398 28.52 4.77 13.98
N VAL A 399 28.54 5.45 12.86
CA VAL A 399 28.75 6.90 12.76
C VAL A 399 27.68 7.56 11.91
N GLN A 400 27.61 8.90 11.99
CA GLN A 400 26.71 9.65 11.11
C GLN A 400 27.00 9.32 9.63
N ARG A 401 25.91 9.12 8.88
CA ARG A 401 25.95 8.89 7.43
C ARG A 401 25.13 9.97 6.72
N ASP A 402 25.73 10.55 5.69
CA ASP A 402 25.09 11.55 4.84
C ASP A 402 24.96 11.01 3.42
N PHE A 403 23.73 11.07 2.89
CA PHE A 403 23.41 10.56 1.57
C PHE A 403 22.87 11.69 0.69
N SER A 404 23.43 11.81 -0.52
CA SER A 404 22.91 12.68 -1.58
C SER A 404 22.29 11.79 -2.66
N ILE A 405 20.96 11.85 -2.77
CA ILE A 405 20.19 10.97 -3.64
C ILE A 405 19.69 11.78 -4.82
N PHE A 406 19.98 11.32 -6.03
CA PHE A 406 19.44 11.87 -7.25
C PHE A 406 18.60 10.82 -7.98
N SER A 407 17.37 11.18 -8.33
CA SER A 407 16.46 10.36 -9.11
C SER A 407 15.91 11.17 -10.29
N ALA A 408 15.73 10.52 -11.43
CA ALA A 408 15.19 11.14 -12.63
C ALA A 408 14.33 10.14 -13.41
N GLY A 409 13.34 10.63 -14.13
CA GLY A 409 12.47 9.81 -14.94
C GLY A 409 12.06 10.50 -16.23
N ILE A 410 11.89 9.72 -17.28
CA ILE A 410 11.36 10.16 -18.55
C ILE A 410 10.23 9.21 -18.94
N GLY A 411 9.07 9.75 -19.29
CA GLY A 411 7.91 9.05 -19.83
C GLY A 411 7.50 9.62 -21.18
N VAL A 412 7.12 8.73 -22.09
CA VAL A 412 6.61 9.09 -23.42
C VAL A 412 5.28 8.39 -23.61
N PHE A 413 4.26 9.14 -23.98
CA PHE A 413 2.91 8.62 -24.23
C PHE A 413 2.48 9.00 -25.63
N ARG A 414 1.80 8.08 -26.30
CA ARG A 414 1.20 8.33 -27.60
C ARG A 414 -0.16 7.68 -27.70
N ASN A 415 -1.17 8.48 -28.04
CA ASN A 415 -2.49 7.98 -28.38
C ASN A 415 -2.61 7.94 -29.91
N TRP A 416 -2.98 6.77 -30.43
CA TRP A 416 -3.19 6.58 -31.87
C TRP A 416 -4.48 5.79 -32.11
N LYS A 417 -5.53 6.49 -32.51
CA LYS A 417 -6.87 5.92 -32.63
C LYS A 417 -7.29 5.27 -31.30
N ASN A 418 -7.47 3.95 -31.32
CA ASN A 418 -7.89 3.14 -30.17
C ASN A 418 -6.71 2.54 -29.39
N TRP A 419 -5.48 2.93 -29.72
CA TRP A 419 -4.28 2.45 -29.06
C TRP A 419 -3.66 3.54 -28.20
N GLU A 420 -3.25 3.16 -27.01
CA GLU A 420 -2.37 3.97 -26.18
C GLU A 420 -1.05 3.23 -25.97
N PHE A 421 0.04 3.91 -26.25
CA PHE A 421 1.38 3.43 -26.00
C PHE A 421 2.02 4.31 -24.90
N SER A 422 2.66 3.70 -23.91
CA SER A 422 3.50 4.38 -22.95
C SER A 422 4.85 3.68 -22.81
N PHE A 423 5.90 4.47 -22.71
CA PHE A 423 7.26 4.00 -22.41
C PHE A 423 7.88 4.89 -21.35
N GLY A 424 8.52 4.28 -20.35
CA GLY A 424 9.18 4.99 -19.27
C GLY A 424 10.54 4.42 -18.95
N THR A 425 11.45 5.29 -18.54
CA THR A 425 12.71 4.92 -17.91
C THR A 425 12.94 5.80 -16.69
N MET A 426 13.46 5.19 -15.64
CA MET A 426 13.76 5.88 -14.39
C MET A 426 15.13 5.46 -13.88
N LEU A 427 15.84 6.42 -13.31
CA LEU A 427 16.95 6.20 -12.38
C LEU A 427 16.43 6.59 -10.99
N THR A 428 16.38 5.65 -10.09
CA THR A 428 15.99 5.88 -8.69
C THR A 428 17.14 5.58 -7.75
N GLY A 429 17.23 6.34 -6.68
CA GLY A 429 18.19 6.13 -5.60
C GLY A 429 17.47 5.99 -4.26
N GLN A 430 18.00 5.13 -3.41
CA GLN A 430 17.49 4.90 -2.06
C GLN A 430 18.66 4.78 -1.08
N ALA A 431 18.58 5.47 0.04
CA ALA A 431 19.50 5.25 1.16
C ALA A 431 19.09 3.99 1.93
N PRO A 432 20.05 3.26 2.52
CA PRO A 432 19.76 2.18 3.44
C PRO A 432 18.98 2.71 4.66
N GLY A 433 18.08 1.88 5.19
CA GLY A 433 17.36 2.15 6.43
C GLY A 433 18.27 2.14 7.67
N ILE A 434 17.73 2.59 8.80
CA ILE A 434 18.46 2.56 10.08
C ILE A 434 18.83 1.12 10.43
N GLU A 435 17.87 0.23 10.25
CA GLU A 435 18.02 -1.21 10.52
C GLU A 435 19.03 -1.85 9.57
N ASP A 436 19.02 -1.50 8.29
CA ASP A 436 19.99 -1.98 7.31
C ASP A 436 21.43 -1.60 7.68
N LEU A 437 21.59 -0.44 8.30
CA LEU A 437 22.89 0.07 8.71
C LEU A 437 23.36 -0.50 10.06
N TYR A 438 22.46 -0.53 11.07
CA TYR A 438 22.89 -0.60 12.46
C TYR A 438 22.22 -1.68 13.31
N SER A 439 21.36 -2.55 12.76
CA SER A 439 20.82 -3.68 13.50
C SER A 439 21.90 -4.65 13.92
N ASP A 440 21.85 -5.15 15.16
CA ASP A 440 22.70 -6.23 15.65
C ASP A 440 22.01 -6.90 16.84
N GLY A 441 21.01 -7.72 16.57
CA GLY A 441 20.29 -8.37 17.64
C GLY A 441 19.05 -9.18 17.21
N PRO A 442 18.40 -9.78 18.20
CA PRO A 442 17.21 -10.57 17.95
C PRO A 442 16.03 -9.69 17.54
N HIS A 443 15.32 -10.12 16.52
CA HIS A 443 14.04 -9.60 16.10
C HIS A 443 12.96 -10.66 16.34
N LEU A 444 12.23 -10.54 17.44
CA LEU A 444 11.38 -11.61 17.96
C LEU A 444 10.25 -11.98 16.99
N GLY A 445 9.57 -10.96 16.46
CA GLY A 445 8.47 -11.17 15.55
C GLY A 445 8.85 -11.83 14.23
N THR A 446 10.11 -11.72 13.80
CA THR A 446 10.59 -12.36 12.55
C THR A 446 11.33 -13.67 12.75
N TYR A 447 11.59 -14.08 13.98
CA TYR A 447 12.41 -15.25 14.33
C TYR A 447 13.82 -15.17 13.71
N ALA A 448 14.41 -14.00 13.71
CA ALA A 448 15.69 -13.71 13.10
C ALA A 448 16.64 -13.01 14.07
N TYR A 449 17.94 -13.25 13.94
CA TYR A 449 18.99 -12.38 14.47
C TYR A 449 19.50 -11.52 13.31
N GLU A 450 19.23 -10.24 13.36
CA GLU A 450 19.50 -9.32 12.25
C GLU A 450 20.83 -8.59 12.46
N ILE A 451 21.66 -8.57 11.43
CA ILE A 451 22.98 -7.92 11.44
C ILE A 451 23.00 -6.90 10.29
N GLY A 452 23.10 -5.63 10.64
CA GLY A 452 23.24 -4.52 9.71
C GLY A 452 24.63 -4.43 9.09
N GLN A 453 24.76 -3.52 8.12
CA GLN A 453 26.05 -3.21 7.51
C GLN A 453 26.24 -1.68 7.47
N PRO A 454 27.01 -1.09 8.43
CA PRO A 454 27.17 0.35 8.55
C PRO A 454 27.79 1.04 7.32
N THR A 455 28.46 0.28 6.45
CA THR A 455 29.14 0.79 5.25
C THR A 455 28.34 0.68 3.97
N LEU A 456 27.06 0.29 4.04
CA LEU A 456 26.20 0.20 2.85
C LEU A 456 26.13 1.54 2.10
N ASP A 457 26.28 1.46 0.80
CA ASP A 457 26.07 2.59 -0.11
C ASP A 457 24.63 2.67 -0.59
N LEU A 458 24.29 3.76 -1.31
CA LEU A 458 22.99 3.92 -1.94
C LEU A 458 22.60 2.71 -2.82
N GLU A 459 21.39 2.21 -2.65
CA GLU A 459 20.76 1.38 -3.68
C GLU A 459 20.40 2.29 -4.87
N LYS A 460 20.85 1.94 -6.07
CA LYS A 460 20.50 2.64 -7.31
C LYS A 460 19.85 1.66 -8.26
N THR A 461 18.75 2.05 -8.87
CA THR A 461 18.02 1.18 -9.81
C THR A 461 17.72 1.91 -11.10
N ILE A 462 17.99 1.26 -12.21
CA ILE A 462 17.51 1.67 -13.54
C ILE A 462 16.29 0.83 -13.87
N SER A 463 15.18 1.50 -14.12
CA SER A 463 13.89 0.89 -14.45
C SER A 463 13.52 1.22 -15.89
N LEU A 464 12.99 0.22 -16.60
CA LEU A 464 12.38 0.33 -17.92
C LEU A 464 10.97 -0.23 -17.86
N GLU A 465 10.00 0.45 -18.44
CA GLU A 465 8.63 -0.01 -18.57
C GLU A 465 8.07 0.36 -19.92
N ALA A 466 7.35 -0.56 -20.54
CA ALA A 466 6.58 -0.30 -21.75
C ALA A 466 5.18 -0.89 -21.60
N SER A 467 4.17 -0.11 -21.95
CA SER A 467 2.77 -0.57 -21.95
C SER A 467 2.12 -0.28 -23.29
N LEU A 468 1.27 -1.20 -23.71
CA LEU A 468 0.40 -1.07 -24.87
C LEU A 468 -1.03 -1.33 -24.42
N GLU A 469 -1.92 -0.40 -24.71
CA GLU A 469 -3.34 -0.52 -24.39
C GLU A 469 -4.19 -0.34 -25.65
N HIS A 470 -5.24 -1.13 -25.75
CA HIS A 470 -6.20 -1.07 -26.86
C HIS A 470 -7.61 -0.96 -26.32
N HIS A 471 -8.32 0.07 -26.75
CA HIS A 471 -9.69 0.34 -26.36
C HIS A 471 -10.65 0.18 -27.53
N THR A 472 -11.77 -0.44 -27.27
CA THR A 472 -12.96 -0.43 -28.14
C THR A 472 -14.20 -0.14 -27.28
N ASP A 473 -15.36 0.02 -27.89
CA ASP A 473 -16.61 0.18 -27.14
C ASP A 473 -16.95 -1.02 -26.24
N LYS A 474 -16.31 -2.18 -26.47
CA LYS A 474 -16.57 -3.42 -25.73
C LYS A 474 -15.37 -4.00 -25.02
N SER A 475 -14.16 -3.60 -25.36
CA SER A 475 -12.95 -4.21 -24.80
C SER A 475 -11.88 -3.20 -24.46
N GLU A 476 -11.17 -3.46 -23.38
CA GLU A 476 -9.92 -2.82 -23.00
C GLU A 476 -8.90 -3.92 -22.76
N ILE A 477 -7.79 -3.88 -23.49
CA ILE A 477 -6.70 -4.86 -23.36
C ILE A 477 -5.44 -4.07 -23.05
N ARG A 478 -4.75 -4.43 -21.97
CA ARG A 478 -3.48 -3.83 -21.59
C ARG A 478 -2.40 -4.90 -21.46
N LEU A 479 -1.23 -4.61 -22.00
CA LEU A 479 -0.02 -5.41 -21.87
C LEU A 479 1.11 -4.52 -21.39
N THR A 480 1.77 -4.90 -20.30
CA THR A 480 2.89 -4.16 -19.69
C THR A 480 4.07 -5.08 -19.48
N GLY A 481 5.22 -4.70 -20.01
CA GLY A 481 6.50 -5.35 -19.71
C GLY A 481 7.42 -4.38 -18.95
N TYR A 482 8.15 -4.87 -17.98
CA TYR A 482 9.08 -4.06 -17.19
C TYR A 482 10.36 -4.81 -16.84
N GLN A 483 11.42 -4.05 -16.61
CA GLN A 483 12.72 -4.54 -16.13
C GLN A 483 13.38 -3.50 -15.26
N ASN A 484 13.89 -3.95 -14.10
CA ASN A 484 14.66 -3.17 -13.15
C ASN A 484 16.03 -3.81 -12.98
N PHE A 485 17.07 -3.00 -12.96
CA PHE A 485 18.44 -3.43 -12.71
C PHE A 485 19.04 -2.61 -11.57
N SER A 486 19.46 -3.28 -10.50
CA SER A 486 20.09 -2.68 -9.33
C SER A 486 21.51 -3.25 -9.16
N PRO A 487 22.56 -2.43 -9.29
CA PRO A 487 23.94 -2.88 -9.06
C PRO A 487 24.28 -3.08 -7.57
N ASN A 488 23.49 -2.52 -6.67
CA ASN A 488 23.66 -2.59 -5.21
C ASN A 488 22.27 -2.71 -4.53
N TYR A 489 21.62 -3.86 -4.69
CA TYR A 489 20.32 -4.17 -4.12
C TYR A 489 20.50 -4.61 -2.66
N HIS A 490 19.93 -3.89 -1.70
CA HIS A 490 20.04 -4.22 -0.29
C HIS A 490 19.17 -5.43 0.05
N ILE A 491 19.73 -6.44 0.63
CA ILE A 491 19.01 -7.64 1.04
C ILE A 491 19.58 -8.20 2.33
N SER A 492 18.68 -8.56 3.24
CA SER A 492 19.02 -9.34 4.44
C SER A 492 19.02 -10.82 4.05
N SER A 493 20.19 -11.42 3.97
CA SER A 493 20.40 -12.80 3.53
C SER A 493 20.63 -13.71 4.72
N LYS A 494 19.93 -14.85 4.75
CA LYS A 494 20.16 -15.91 5.75
C LYS A 494 21.58 -16.45 5.60
N MET A 495 22.31 -16.60 6.72
CA MET A 495 23.72 -17.00 6.68
C MET A 495 23.92 -18.50 6.59
N GLY A 496 22.92 -19.31 6.91
CA GLY A 496 22.97 -20.76 6.87
C GLY A 496 21.64 -21.40 7.24
N GLU A 497 21.54 -22.70 7.07
CA GLU A 497 20.39 -23.53 7.39
C GLU A 497 20.83 -24.76 8.16
N CYS A 498 20.05 -25.20 9.13
CA CYS A 498 20.26 -26.46 9.84
C CYS A 498 19.63 -27.59 9.02
N GLU A 499 20.42 -28.61 8.66
CA GLU A 499 19.96 -29.78 7.92
C GLU A 499 19.37 -30.86 8.84
N GLU A 500 19.58 -30.73 10.16
CA GLU A 500 19.07 -31.66 11.15
C GLU A 500 17.64 -31.29 11.56
N GLU A 501 16.80 -32.30 11.77
CA GLU A 501 15.41 -32.09 12.15
C GLU A 501 15.32 -31.62 13.61
N PHE A 502 14.57 -30.53 13.82
CA PHE A 502 14.30 -30.01 15.16
C PHE A 502 13.31 -30.90 15.91
N VAL A 503 13.65 -31.27 17.14
CA VAL A 503 12.79 -32.06 18.03
C VAL A 503 12.32 -31.16 19.19
N ASP A 504 11.01 -31.00 19.31
CA ASP A 504 10.42 -30.19 20.37
C ASP A 504 10.82 -30.71 21.77
N GLY A 505 11.27 -29.79 22.61
CA GLY A 505 11.75 -30.08 23.96
C GLY A 505 13.25 -30.43 24.04
N GLU A 506 13.96 -30.55 22.92
CA GLU A 506 15.41 -30.69 22.84
C GLU A 506 16.07 -29.33 22.51
N GLY A 507 17.39 -29.23 22.69
CA GLY A 507 18.15 -28.06 22.23
C GLY A 507 18.18 -28.01 20.70
N HIS A 508 18.38 -26.80 20.11
CA HIS A 508 18.50 -26.69 18.67
C HIS A 508 19.67 -27.55 18.14
N PRO A 509 19.45 -28.42 17.13
CA PRO A 509 20.45 -29.40 16.69
C PRO A 509 21.73 -28.72 16.17
N CYS A 510 21.62 -27.53 15.58
CA CYS A 510 22.76 -26.74 15.11
C CYS A 510 23.22 -25.67 16.11
N ALA A 511 22.95 -25.84 17.40
CA ALA A 511 23.39 -24.89 18.41
C ALA A 511 24.92 -24.71 18.39
N GLY A 512 25.39 -23.46 18.31
CA GLY A 512 26.81 -23.10 18.22
C GLY A 512 27.37 -23.05 16.79
N ALA A 513 26.57 -23.29 15.76
CA ALA A 513 26.97 -23.00 14.39
C ALA A 513 27.04 -21.48 14.16
N ASP A 514 27.90 -21.02 13.27
CA ASP A 514 28.12 -19.58 13.01
C ASP A 514 26.87 -18.85 12.51
N PHE A 515 25.90 -19.55 11.95
CA PHE A 515 24.64 -19.01 11.45
C PHE A 515 23.47 -19.08 12.45
N ILE A 516 23.74 -19.58 13.67
CA ILE A 516 22.76 -19.62 14.78
C ILE A 516 23.22 -18.68 15.89
N GLU A 517 22.30 -17.90 16.42
CA GLU A 517 22.53 -17.01 17.54
C GLU A 517 21.34 -17.09 18.49
N TRP A 518 21.58 -16.70 19.72
CA TRP A 518 20.60 -16.42 20.76
C TRP A 518 19.55 -17.52 20.97
N GLY A 519 19.38 -17.92 22.17
CA GLY A 519 18.41 -18.86 22.66
C GLY A 519 18.84 -19.37 24.03
N SER A 520 17.95 -19.26 24.99
CA SER A 520 18.13 -19.87 26.30
C SER A 520 16.96 -20.80 26.57
N GLY A 521 17.20 -22.10 26.50
CA GLY A 521 16.19 -23.10 26.79
C GLY A 521 15.02 -23.09 25.79
N SER A 522 13.79 -22.90 26.30
CA SER A 522 12.57 -22.90 25.50
C SER A 522 12.32 -21.63 24.68
N SER A 523 13.17 -20.64 24.78
CA SER A 523 12.95 -19.34 24.08
C SER A 523 13.37 -19.33 22.63
N GLY A 524 13.86 -20.46 22.11
CA GLY A 524 14.19 -20.63 20.71
C GLY A 524 15.57 -20.11 20.31
N TRP A 525 16.00 -20.62 19.20
CA TRP A 525 17.23 -20.26 18.52
C TRP A 525 16.89 -19.42 17.29
N LEU A 526 17.73 -18.43 16.96
CA LEU A 526 17.51 -17.53 15.86
C LEU A 526 18.55 -17.74 14.77
N TYR A 527 18.10 -17.86 13.53
CA TYR A 527 18.99 -17.83 12.39
C TYR A 527 19.53 -16.42 12.15
N LYS A 528 20.83 -16.30 11.86
CA LYS A 528 21.46 -15.02 11.52
C LYS A 528 21.11 -14.62 10.09
N TYR A 529 20.78 -13.35 9.95
CA TYR A 529 20.56 -12.66 8.68
C TYR A 529 21.51 -11.47 8.57
N GLN A 530 22.35 -11.45 7.54
CA GLN A 530 23.32 -10.39 7.31
C GLN A 530 22.84 -9.48 6.19
N MET A 531 22.81 -8.17 6.44
CA MET A 531 22.54 -7.18 5.41
C MET A 531 23.69 -7.08 4.42
N GLN A 532 23.40 -7.07 3.13
CA GLN A 532 24.39 -6.94 2.06
C GLN A 532 23.80 -6.29 0.80
N GLY A 533 24.69 -5.77 -0.05
CA GLY A 533 24.34 -5.23 -1.37
C GLY A 533 24.66 -6.23 -2.48
N LEU A 534 23.67 -6.60 -3.29
CA LEU A 534 23.81 -7.56 -4.39
C LEU A 534 23.49 -6.90 -5.75
N ARG A 535 24.04 -7.49 -6.82
CA ARG A 535 23.65 -7.14 -8.18
C ARG A 535 22.40 -7.92 -8.57
N VAL A 536 21.30 -7.22 -8.86
CA VAL A 536 20.00 -7.84 -9.05
C VAL A 536 19.32 -7.32 -10.32
N SER A 537 18.59 -8.21 -10.98
CA SER A 537 17.62 -7.86 -12.02
C SER A 537 16.24 -8.43 -11.66
N VAL A 538 15.22 -7.55 -11.67
CA VAL A 538 13.81 -7.93 -11.53
C VAL A 538 13.08 -7.54 -12.80
N TYR A 539 12.34 -8.48 -13.39
CA TYR A 539 11.59 -8.24 -14.64
C TYR A 539 10.27 -9.00 -14.62
N GLY A 540 9.31 -8.52 -15.39
CA GLY A 540 8.00 -9.15 -15.40
C GLY A 540 7.11 -8.71 -16.55
N LEU A 541 5.98 -9.40 -16.63
CA LEU A 541 4.92 -9.17 -17.61
C LEU A 541 3.58 -9.12 -16.90
N GLU A 542 2.78 -8.12 -17.22
CA GLU A 542 1.41 -7.95 -16.75
C GLU A 542 0.48 -7.85 -17.96
N SER A 543 -0.68 -8.49 -17.89
CA SER A 543 -1.73 -8.38 -18.91
C SER A 543 -3.08 -8.26 -18.24
N GLU A 544 -3.94 -7.40 -18.79
CA GLU A 544 -5.32 -7.23 -18.37
C GLU A 544 -6.25 -7.21 -19.58
N LEU A 545 -7.43 -7.81 -19.39
CA LEU A 545 -8.53 -7.80 -20.34
C LEU A 545 -9.80 -7.41 -19.61
N LYS A 546 -10.49 -6.36 -20.06
CA LYS A 546 -11.88 -6.07 -19.70
C LYS A 546 -12.72 -6.26 -20.97
N TYR A 547 -13.79 -7.01 -20.89
CA TYR A 547 -14.64 -7.28 -22.05
C TYR A 547 -16.12 -7.22 -21.67
N LYS A 548 -16.85 -6.31 -22.29
CA LYS A 548 -18.31 -6.18 -22.14
C LYS A 548 -18.97 -7.18 -23.09
N LEU A 549 -19.29 -8.37 -22.57
CA LEU A 549 -19.93 -9.45 -23.35
C LEU A 549 -21.33 -9.06 -23.76
N THR A 550 -22.12 -8.51 -22.81
CA THR A 550 -23.47 -7.96 -23.03
C THR A 550 -23.61 -6.65 -22.23
N ASN A 551 -24.79 -6.03 -22.26
CA ASN A 551 -25.04 -4.85 -21.40
C ASN A 551 -25.06 -5.16 -19.91
N SER A 552 -25.23 -6.43 -19.53
CA SER A 552 -25.30 -6.90 -18.15
C SER A 552 -24.19 -7.83 -17.76
N ILE A 553 -23.28 -8.24 -18.65
CA ILE A 553 -22.19 -9.18 -18.38
C ILE A 553 -20.89 -8.56 -18.78
N ASN A 554 -20.01 -8.36 -17.79
CA ASN A 554 -18.64 -7.92 -17.96
C ASN A 554 -17.69 -9.08 -17.59
N LEU A 555 -16.66 -9.27 -18.38
CA LEU A 555 -15.59 -10.22 -18.12
C LEU A 555 -14.31 -9.45 -17.82
N TYR A 556 -13.57 -9.91 -16.85
CA TYR A 556 -12.25 -9.41 -16.52
C TYR A 556 -11.25 -10.55 -16.44
N GLY A 557 -10.06 -10.36 -16.98
CA GLY A 557 -8.97 -11.32 -16.89
C GLY A 557 -7.65 -10.62 -16.64
N SER A 558 -6.80 -11.19 -15.79
CA SER A 558 -5.45 -10.67 -15.59
C SER A 558 -4.40 -11.76 -15.42
N ILE A 559 -3.18 -11.43 -15.78
CA ILE A 559 -1.98 -12.26 -15.63
C ILE A 559 -0.89 -11.37 -15.04
N SER A 560 -0.24 -11.88 -14.00
CA SER A 560 0.96 -11.25 -13.42
C SER A 560 2.07 -12.28 -13.32
N SER A 561 3.23 -11.94 -13.84
CA SER A 561 4.44 -12.78 -13.80
C SER A 561 5.64 -11.91 -13.48
N VAL A 562 6.40 -12.27 -12.46
CA VAL A 562 7.62 -11.57 -12.05
C VAL A 562 8.75 -12.55 -11.78
N ARG A 563 9.97 -12.13 -12.09
CA ARG A 563 11.20 -12.90 -11.89
C ARG A 563 12.25 -12.00 -11.27
N GLY A 564 12.91 -12.51 -10.24
CA GLY A 564 14.08 -11.88 -9.62
C GLY A 564 15.31 -12.75 -9.81
N LYS A 565 16.44 -12.13 -10.14
CA LYS A 565 17.71 -12.81 -10.35
C LYS A 565 18.84 -12.10 -9.64
N ASN A 566 19.55 -12.81 -8.79
CA ASN A 566 20.85 -12.39 -8.28
C ASN A 566 21.88 -12.61 -9.38
N LEU A 567 22.49 -11.54 -9.87
CA LEU A 567 23.47 -11.57 -10.97
C LEU A 567 24.89 -11.81 -10.47
N SER A 568 25.13 -11.77 -9.15
CA SER A 568 26.46 -11.99 -8.57
C SER A 568 26.85 -13.47 -8.63
N ASP A 569 25.91 -14.35 -8.34
CA ASP A 569 26.07 -15.82 -8.31
C ASP A 569 25.14 -16.58 -9.27
N ASN A 570 24.31 -15.86 -10.03
CA ASN A 570 23.40 -16.39 -11.02
C ASN A 570 22.26 -17.24 -10.44
N THR A 571 21.84 -16.98 -9.20
CA THR A 571 20.73 -17.62 -8.50
C THR A 571 19.41 -16.86 -8.65
N HIS A 572 18.31 -17.43 -8.19
CA HIS A 572 17.04 -16.71 -8.06
C HIS A 572 17.03 -15.87 -6.78
N LEU A 573 16.28 -14.77 -6.80
CA LEU A 573 15.96 -14.04 -5.57
C LEU A 573 14.93 -14.83 -4.76
N ALA A 574 15.09 -14.85 -3.45
CA ALA A 574 14.11 -15.37 -2.52
C ALA A 574 12.84 -14.49 -2.46
N TYR A 575 11.75 -15.08 -2.01
CA TYR A 575 10.47 -14.42 -1.78
C TYR A 575 9.91 -13.68 -3.01
N MET A 576 10.12 -14.24 -4.21
CA MET A 576 9.51 -13.72 -5.44
C MET A 576 8.11 -14.31 -5.61
N PRO A 577 7.09 -13.48 -5.94
CA PRO A 577 5.73 -13.97 -6.16
C PRO A 577 5.65 -15.01 -7.27
N PRO A 578 4.84 -16.08 -7.10
CA PRO A 578 4.50 -17.00 -8.17
C PRO A 578 3.63 -16.31 -9.24
N ASP A 579 3.52 -16.96 -10.41
CA ASP A 579 2.62 -16.48 -11.47
C ASP A 579 1.16 -16.55 -11.01
N LYS A 580 0.42 -15.45 -11.20
CA LYS A 580 -0.98 -15.32 -10.81
C LYS A 580 -1.86 -15.08 -12.04
N PHE A 581 -2.95 -15.80 -12.12
CA PHE A 581 -4.00 -15.68 -13.14
C PHE A 581 -5.33 -15.43 -12.43
N LEU A 582 -6.05 -14.42 -12.86
CA LEU A 582 -7.36 -14.09 -12.37
C LEU A 582 -8.35 -14.00 -13.52
N PHE A 583 -9.53 -14.55 -13.33
CA PHE A 583 -10.66 -14.40 -14.23
C PHE A 583 -11.91 -14.09 -13.42
N SER A 584 -12.62 -13.02 -13.78
CA SER A 584 -13.87 -12.64 -13.12
C SER A 584 -14.99 -12.42 -14.14
N THR A 585 -16.19 -12.80 -13.73
CA THR A 585 -17.42 -12.51 -14.45
C THR A 585 -18.32 -11.69 -13.56
N GLU A 586 -18.66 -10.50 -13.99
CA GLU A 586 -19.59 -9.61 -13.31
C GLU A 586 -20.93 -9.62 -14.04
N LEU A 587 -22.01 -9.84 -13.30
CA LEU A 587 -23.39 -9.77 -13.73
C LEU A 587 -24.06 -8.54 -13.11
N ASP A 588 -24.40 -7.54 -13.93
CA ASP A 588 -25.08 -6.31 -13.51
C ASP A 588 -26.58 -6.36 -13.90
N LEU A 589 -27.43 -6.55 -12.91
CA LEU A 589 -28.89 -6.65 -13.04
C LEU A 589 -29.61 -5.56 -12.24
N ASN A 590 -29.06 -4.36 -12.14
CA ASN A 590 -29.59 -3.25 -11.35
C ASN A 590 -30.98 -3.54 -10.70
N PRO A 591 -31.10 -3.55 -9.36
CA PRO A 591 -30.17 -3.00 -8.35
C PRO A 591 -29.13 -4.02 -7.80
N ILE A 592 -28.98 -5.18 -8.42
CA ILE A 592 -28.09 -6.25 -7.99
C ILE A 592 -26.88 -6.34 -8.94
N THR A 593 -25.70 -6.43 -8.36
CA THR A 593 -24.47 -6.84 -9.07
C THR A 593 -23.93 -8.09 -8.40
N ALA A 594 -23.54 -9.09 -9.18
CA ALA A 594 -22.91 -10.31 -8.69
C ALA A 594 -21.62 -10.58 -9.45
N THR A 595 -20.58 -11.00 -8.75
CA THR A 595 -19.25 -11.31 -9.33
C THR A 595 -18.79 -12.69 -8.90
N LEU A 596 -18.37 -13.48 -9.87
CA LEU A 596 -17.64 -14.74 -9.68
C LEU A 596 -16.18 -14.50 -10.06
N THR A 597 -15.25 -14.79 -9.14
CA THR A 597 -13.81 -14.67 -9.35
C THR A 597 -13.13 -16.03 -9.22
N LEU A 598 -12.30 -16.36 -10.21
CA LEU A 598 -11.45 -17.54 -10.25
C LEU A 598 -10.00 -17.08 -10.19
N LYS A 599 -9.25 -17.54 -9.18
CA LYS A 599 -7.85 -17.20 -8.97
C LYS A 599 -6.99 -18.45 -9.01
N LYS A 600 -6.03 -18.51 -9.94
CA LYS A 600 -5.03 -19.57 -10.00
C LYS A 600 -3.66 -18.97 -9.70
N VAL A 601 -2.94 -19.60 -8.79
CA VAL A 601 -1.54 -19.29 -8.47
C VAL A 601 -0.71 -20.52 -8.81
N SER A 602 0.37 -20.32 -9.55
CA SER A 602 1.28 -21.41 -9.94
C SER A 602 2.15 -21.87 -8.78
N PRO A 603 2.68 -23.10 -8.78
CA PRO A 603 3.74 -23.48 -7.86
C PRO A 603 4.94 -22.55 -7.99
N GLN A 604 5.62 -22.27 -6.88
CA GLN A 604 6.89 -21.56 -6.92
C GLN A 604 8.05 -22.55 -6.75
N GLU A 605 8.77 -22.73 -7.85
CA GLU A 605 9.92 -23.63 -7.95
C GLU A 605 11.22 -22.88 -8.22
N ARG A 606 11.17 -21.56 -8.49
CA ARG A 606 12.31 -20.69 -8.65
C ARG A 606 12.66 -20.09 -7.30
N LEU A 607 13.46 -20.82 -6.56
CA LEU A 607 13.77 -20.56 -5.17
C LEU A 607 15.07 -19.79 -5.04
N GLY A 608 15.12 -18.85 -4.10
CA GLY A 608 16.35 -18.27 -3.60
C GLY A 608 17.09 -19.24 -2.68
N GLU A 609 18.23 -18.82 -2.19
CA GLU A 609 19.02 -19.59 -1.24
C GLU A 609 18.21 -19.80 0.06
N PHE A 610 18.25 -21.02 0.61
CA PHE A 610 17.52 -21.45 1.81
C PHE A 610 15.99 -21.25 1.75
N GLU A 611 15.43 -21.17 0.56
CA GLU A 611 13.99 -21.02 0.38
C GLU A 611 13.31 -22.35 0.03
N THR A 612 12.14 -22.60 0.58
CA THR A 612 11.37 -23.82 0.34
C THR A 612 10.33 -23.63 -0.76
N ARG A 613 10.08 -24.67 -1.53
CA ARG A 613 9.03 -24.74 -2.56
C ARG A 613 7.65 -24.55 -1.92
N THR A 614 6.72 -24.00 -2.72
CA THR A 614 5.30 -23.89 -2.35
C THR A 614 4.44 -24.38 -3.50
N ASP A 615 3.44 -25.19 -3.21
CA ASP A 615 2.51 -25.69 -4.20
C ASP A 615 1.59 -24.60 -4.71
N GLY A 616 1.13 -24.77 -5.95
CA GLY A 616 0.13 -23.89 -6.54
C GLY A 616 -1.28 -24.20 -6.02
N TYR A 617 -2.19 -23.24 -6.19
CA TYR A 617 -3.56 -23.37 -5.73
C TYR A 617 -4.56 -22.71 -6.68
N PHE A 618 -5.84 -23.08 -6.49
CA PHE A 618 -6.96 -22.51 -7.24
C PHE A 618 -8.08 -22.12 -6.28
N LEU A 619 -8.48 -20.86 -6.27
CA LEU A 619 -9.54 -20.35 -5.43
C LEU A 619 -10.72 -19.89 -6.27
N THR A 620 -11.89 -19.99 -5.68
CA THR A 620 -13.15 -19.50 -6.24
C THR A 620 -13.84 -18.63 -5.21
N ASP A 621 -14.13 -17.40 -5.59
CA ASP A 621 -14.76 -16.40 -4.75
C ASP A 621 -16.05 -15.88 -5.42
N VAL A 622 -17.06 -15.56 -4.61
CA VAL A 622 -18.32 -14.96 -5.08
C VAL A 622 -18.62 -13.74 -4.24
N SER A 623 -18.98 -12.65 -4.90
CA SER A 623 -19.50 -11.47 -4.21
C SER A 623 -20.78 -10.98 -4.87
N GLY A 624 -21.60 -10.26 -4.08
CA GLY A 624 -22.82 -9.62 -4.56
C GLY A 624 -23.05 -8.31 -3.86
N THR A 625 -23.61 -7.36 -4.58
CA THR A 625 -23.99 -6.04 -4.07
C THR A 625 -25.45 -5.78 -4.37
N TYR A 626 -26.19 -5.31 -3.38
CA TYR A 626 -27.58 -4.87 -3.52
C TYR A 626 -27.70 -3.40 -3.08
N ILE A 627 -28.20 -2.54 -3.97
CA ILE A 627 -28.31 -1.10 -3.73
C ILE A 627 -29.79 -0.73 -3.60
N ILE A 628 -30.17 -0.09 -2.48
CA ILE A 628 -31.51 0.42 -2.23
C ILE A 628 -31.41 1.94 -2.13
N ASN A 629 -32.09 2.64 -3.00
CA ASN A 629 -32.22 4.11 -2.96
C ASN A 629 -33.55 4.48 -2.32
N SER A 630 -33.51 5.17 -1.17
CA SER A 630 -34.71 5.64 -0.45
C SER A 630 -34.58 7.14 -0.19
N SER A 631 -35.33 7.94 -0.95
CA SER A 631 -35.36 9.41 -0.83
C SER A 631 -33.93 10.03 -0.87
N ASN A 632 -33.33 10.31 0.29
CA ASN A 632 -32.02 10.92 0.45
C ASN A 632 -30.98 9.94 1.01
N ILE A 633 -31.32 8.65 1.13
CA ILE A 633 -30.46 7.65 1.78
C ILE A 633 -30.15 6.55 0.76
N ILE A 634 -28.87 6.24 0.63
CA ILE A 634 -28.38 5.10 -0.14
C ILE A 634 -28.00 4.01 0.84
N HIS A 635 -28.63 2.85 0.69
CA HIS A 635 -28.28 1.64 1.40
C HIS A 635 -27.57 0.70 0.44
N LYS A 636 -26.42 0.18 0.82
CA LYS A 636 -25.66 -0.81 0.03
C LYS A 636 -25.37 -2.01 0.91
N ILE A 637 -25.82 -3.18 0.49
CA ILE A 637 -25.52 -4.46 1.15
C ILE A 637 -24.54 -5.20 0.25
N ILE A 638 -23.40 -5.61 0.79
CA ILE A 638 -22.38 -6.38 0.10
C ILE A 638 -22.28 -7.72 0.81
N PHE A 639 -22.38 -8.78 0.04
CA PHE A 639 -22.19 -10.16 0.49
C PHE A 639 -20.98 -10.75 -0.24
N ARG A 640 -20.17 -11.53 0.47
CA ARG A 640 -18.98 -12.17 -0.11
C ARG A 640 -18.76 -13.55 0.48
N ILE A 641 -18.33 -14.48 -0.36
CA ILE A 641 -17.79 -15.76 0.04
C ILE A 641 -16.42 -15.90 -0.62
N ASP A 642 -15.36 -15.87 0.17
CA ASP A 642 -14.00 -16.16 -0.28
C ASP A 642 -13.69 -17.63 -0.06
N ASN A 643 -12.89 -18.24 -0.94
CA ASN A 643 -12.49 -19.66 -0.88
C ASN A 643 -13.68 -20.61 -0.67
N ILE A 644 -14.65 -20.58 -1.59
CA ILE A 644 -15.93 -21.32 -1.48
C ILE A 644 -15.70 -22.80 -1.16
N PHE A 645 -14.67 -23.41 -1.75
CA PHE A 645 -14.40 -24.84 -1.63
C PHE A 645 -13.57 -25.20 -0.37
N ASP A 646 -13.24 -24.20 0.46
CA ASP A 646 -12.44 -24.37 1.68
C ASP A 646 -11.11 -25.07 1.40
N GLN A 647 -10.48 -24.67 0.28
CA GLN A 647 -9.20 -25.23 -0.14
C GLN A 647 -8.09 -24.81 0.82
N GLU A 648 -7.31 -25.77 1.27
CA GLU A 648 -6.04 -25.50 1.97
C GLU A 648 -4.99 -25.00 0.97
N TYR A 649 -4.32 -23.90 1.31
CA TYR A 649 -3.26 -23.35 0.49
C TYR A 649 -2.28 -22.51 1.32
N TYR A 650 -1.07 -22.36 0.81
CA TYR A 650 0.04 -21.66 1.46
C TYR A 650 0.53 -20.52 0.59
N ASN A 651 0.71 -19.36 1.19
CA ASN A 651 1.27 -18.20 0.50
C ASN A 651 2.79 -18.30 0.46
N HIS A 652 3.37 -18.32 -0.74
CA HIS A 652 4.82 -18.43 -0.92
C HIS A 652 5.59 -17.31 -0.22
N LEU A 653 5.03 -16.11 -0.12
CA LEU A 653 5.66 -14.94 0.49
C LEU A 653 5.52 -14.89 2.02
N SER A 654 4.80 -15.84 2.63
CA SER A 654 4.71 -15.95 4.08
C SER A 654 5.97 -16.61 4.65
N ARG A 655 6.55 -16.02 5.69
CA ARG A 655 7.62 -16.67 6.45
C ARG A 655 7.10 -17.88 7.27
N MET A 656 5.79 -17.90 7.53
CA MET A 656 5.13 -18.98 8.27
C MET A 656 4.58 -20.08 7.35
N LYS A 657 4.91 -20.09 6.05
CA LYS A 657 4.35 -21.01 5.04
C LYS A 657 4.56 -22.49 5.31
N LEU A 658 5.51 -22.86 6.15
CA LEU A 658 5.74 -24.26 6.51
C LEU A 658 4.77 -24.79 7.56
N ILE A 659 4.19 -23.91 8.36
CA ILE A 659 3.36 -24.25 9.53
C ILE A 659 1.97 -23.63 9.50
N MET A 660 1.77 -22.58 8.72
CA MET A 660 0.53 -21.82 8.71
C MET A 660 -0.05 -21.71 7.29
N PRO A 661 -1.14 -22.43 6.99
CA PRO A 661 -1.92 -22.20 5.77
C PRO A 661 -2.66 -20.85 5.86
N GLU A 662 -3.09 -20.37 4.72
CA GLU A 662 -3.92 -19.16 4.63
C GLU A 662 -5.37 -19.44 5.10
N LYS A 663 -6.18 -18.37 5.19
CA LYS A 663 -7.58 -18.47 5.64
C LYS A 663 -8.40 -19.46 4.81
N GLY A 664 -9.25 -20.22 5.48
CA GLY A 664 -10.25 -21.07 4.85
C GLY A 664 -11.42 -20.29 4.26
N ARG A 665 -12.55 -20.98 4.04
CA ARG A 665 -13.77 -20.34 3.53
C ARG A 665 -14.24 -19.23 4.48
N SER A 666 -14.45 -18.03 3.92
CA SER A 666 -14.92 -16.87 4.65
C SER A 666 -16.22 -16.34 4.07
N ILE A 667 -17.24 -16.21 4.90
CA ILE A 667 -18.51 -15.56 4.55
C ILE A 667 -18.52 -14.18 5.19
N GLY A 668 -18.61 -13.14 4.38
CA GLY A 668 -18.65 -11.75 4.81
C GLY A 668 -19.95 -11.05 4.41
N ILE A 669 -20.46 -10.22 5.30
CA ILE A 669 -21.58 -9.32 5.04
C ILE A 669 -21.19 -7.92 5.48
N GLN A 670 -21.46 -6.95 4.62
CA GLN A 670 -21.18 -5.54 4.88
C GLN A 670 -22.40 -4.71 4.51
N TYR A 671 -22.81 -3.84 5.41
CA TYR A 671 -23.85 -2.85 5.18
C TYR A 671 -23.25 -1.44 5.17
N ARG A 672 -23.61 -0.65 4.16
CA ARG A 672 -23.21 0.76 4.05
C ARG A 672 -24.44 1.66 3.94
N LEU A 673 -24.29 2.82 4.54
CA LEU A 673 -25.30 3.86 4.54
C LEU A 673 -24.64 5.19 4.17
N VAL A 674 -25.26 5.92 3.23
CA VAL A 674 -24.87 7.29 2.88
C VAL A 674 -26.13 8.15 2.94
N PHE A 675 -26.08 9.21 3.77
CA PHE A 675 -27.20 10.15 4.01
C PHE A 675 -26.73 11.61 3.80
#